data_df32935e8062fbe4413a14e94f52110a
#
_entry.id   df32935e8062fbe4413a14e94f52110a
#
_cell.length_a   1.000
_cell.length_b   1.000
_cell.length_c   1.000
_cell.angle_alpha   90.00
_cell.angle_beta   90.00
_cell.angle_gamma   90.00
#
_symmetry.space_group_name_H-M   'P 1'
#
loop_
_entity.id
_entity.type
_entity.pdbx_description
1 polymer ?
#
loop_
_entity_poly.entity_id
_entity_poly.type
_entity_poly.pdbx_seq_one_letter_code
_entity_poly.pdbx_strand_id
1 'polypeptide(L)'
;MKLLNYKFLYNIILISVLSASIVSCDDFLDKEPMSNISPEKYYSSSSQLEAILMDLYPNILSSHSNWSYGIYGEDNSTDNQIGVTAHNRYTTDRWLVPNSESNNWSFNRIYHVNFYLTQTLEKYGENIDGSESIISGNTENVKHYIGEMYFLRAFEYFKKLQLFGDFPIITEPLPDDMQVLSEASKRSPRNEVARFILDDLDKAILYMSDMDLNTTRINKDVAMLFKSRVALFEGTWLKNFKGTAFVPGGQGWPGAEQHSNYSYPGGSIDNEVTWFLNQAADAAKIVGDKYKNSLTPNTGSLQQSEEDAANPYFNMFADEDLSNYPEVMLWRQYARGLVTHNVNAAAGRGNYRIGLTRGYVQNFLMADGTPVYTNGSYKDGNNYYMGDQTIADVRTNRDTRLSLFLKEPGQKNILFELDNPEGTEAVMNEPYPAITLGDTERGYATGYALRKGGSFNRKHYANGGGYTASIAFRSVEALLNYIEASYLLKSSVDATATEYWSLIRERAGVDVDFNKTISLTDMTKEAENDWGAFTAGAVISDPILYNIRRERRSELLAEGFRYMDLRRWRSMDQLINQPFHMEGFHLWNTPMQDWYNQDDLVYNEGTNSTVSAPEKSEYLRPFERYSGQAGYNGCTWRMAHYLEPIMIKQFLLTSPNGNDPTQSTIYQNPFWPLEAGVPANN
;
A
#
# COMPACT_ATOMS: atom_id res chain seq x y z
N MET A 1 62.44 -32.24 68.98
CA MET A 1 61.30 -31.40 69.36
C MET A 1 61.18 -30.12 68.51
N LYS A 2 61.82 -29.97 67.34
CA LYS A 2 61.71 -28.79 66.45
C LYS A 2 61.02 -29.08 65.13
N LEU A 3 60.70 -30.30 64.76
CA LEU A 3 60.05 -30.67 63.48
C LEU A 3 58.49 -30.74 63.57
N LEU A 4 57.91 -30.74 64.76
CA LEU A 4 56.45 -30.82 64.96
C LEU A 4 55.77 -29.45 64.82
N ASN A 5 56.52 -28.37 65.08
CA ASN A 5 55.94 -27.00 64.97
C ASN A 5 55.79 -26.50 63.57
N TYR A 6 56.60 -26.96 62.61
CA TYR A 6 56.50 -26.50 61.22
C TYR A 6 55.31 -27.10 60.47
N LYS A 7 54.95 -28.32 60.76
CA LYS A 7 53.77 -28.95 60.19
C LYS A 7 52.46 -28.33 60.71
N PHE A 8 52.43 -27.91 61.94
CA PHE A 8 51.30 -27.28 62.60
C PHE A 8 51.12 -25.85 62.05
N LEU A 9 52.18 -25.10 61.85
CA LEU A 9 52.17 -23.79 61.24
C LEU A 9 51.76 -23.84 59.76
N TYR A 10 52.24 -24.86 59.03
CA TYR A 10 51.87 -25.08 57.60
C TYR A 10 50.40 -25.42 57.41
N ASN A 11 49.82 -26.24 58.31
CA ASN A 11 48.42 -26.56 58.32
C ASN A 11 47.53 -25.38 58.70
N ILE A 12 47.94 -24.49 59.56
CA ILE A 12 47.23 -23.28 59.95
C ILE A 12 47.24 -22.26 58.73
N ILE A 13 48.37 -22.13 58.07
CA ILE A 13 48.48 -21.28 56.87
C ILE A 13 47.68 -21.85 55.73
N LEU A 14 47.67 -23.17 55.55
CA LEU A 14 46.89 -23.83 54.50
C LEU A 14 45.37 -23.68 54.73
N ILE A 15 44.92 -23.78 55.98
CA ILE A 15 43.51 -23.59 56.38
C ILE A 15 43.09 -22.11 56.24
N SER A 16 43.99 -21.18 56.60
CA SER A 16 43.67 -19.74 56.41
C SER A 16 43.70 -19.29 54.97
N VAL A 17 44.50 -19.91 54.10
CA VAL A 17 44.45 -19.66 52.64
C VAL A 17 43.20 -20.29 51.95
N LEU A 18 42.76 -21.49 52.42
CA LEU A 18 41.55 -22.13 52.02
C LEU A 18 40.26 -21.38 52.42
N SER A 19 40.28 -20.79 53.64
CA SER A 19 39.13 -20.00 54.14
C SER A 19 39.06 -18.60 53.53
N ALA A 20 40.17 -18.03 53.03
CA ALA A 20 40.19 -16.77 52.32
C ALA A 20 39.70 -16.89 50.83
N SER A 21 39.69 -18.11 50.26
CA SER A 21 39.18 -18.38 48.91
C SER A 21 37.68 -18.67 48.87
N ILE A 22 36.96 -18.71 50.00
CA ILE A 22 35.51 -18.97 50.04
C ILE A 22 34.70 -17.65 50.15
N VAL A 23 35.33 -16.52 50.40
CA VAL A 23 34.61 -15.21 50.57
C VAL A 23 34.66 -14.31 49.32
N SER A 24 35.17 -14.81 48.20
CA SER A 24 35.40 -13.96 47.00
C SER A 24 34.63 -14.38 45.75
N CYS A 25 33.42 -14.89 45.88
CA CYS A 25 32.65 -15.28 44.68
C CYS A 25 31.20 -14.85 44.65
N ASP A 26 30.65 -14.13 45.63
CA ASP A 26 29.26 -13.66 45.52
C ASP A 26 29.12 -12.44 44.58
N ASP A 27 30.12 -11.57 44.51
CA ASP A 27 30.08 -10.36 43.71
C ASP A 27 30.45 -10.58 42.20
N PHE A 28 30.99 -11.77 41.87
CA PHE A 28 31.35 -12.10 40.47
C PHE A 28 30.28 -12.90 39.75
N LEU A 29 29.43 -13.62 40.49
CA LEU A 29 28.33 -14.40 39.94
C LEU A 29 27.06 -13.55 39.76
N ASP A 30 26.94 -12.44 40.46
CA ASP A 30 25.83 -11.49 40.33
C ASP A 30 26.05 -10.39 39.26
N LYS A 31 27.19 -10.40 38.57
CA LYS A 31 27.34 -9.60 37.36
C LYS A 31 26.62 -10.30 36.19
N GLU A 32 25.41 -9.81 35.94
CA GLU A 32 24.73 -10.15 34.68
C GLU A 32 25.72 -10.01 33.49
N PRO A 33 25.77 -10.99 32.58
CA PRO A 33 26.61 -10.89 31.38
C PRO A 33 26.34 -9.57 30.69
N MET A 34 27.34 -8.76 30.38
CA MET A 34 27.18 -7.49 29.66
C MET A 34 26.58 -7.65 28.24
N SER A 35 26.35 -8.88 27.79
CA SER A 35 25.72 -9.26 26.53
C SER A 35 24.21 -9.53 26.63
N ASN A 36 23.65 -9.67 27.84
CA ASN A 36 22.21 -9.83 28.06
C ASN A 36 21.66 -8.57 28.73
N ILE A 37 21.20 -7.63 27.94
CA ILE A 37 20.40 -6.50 28.41
C ILE A 37 19.06 -7.08 28.83
N SER A 38 18.77 -7.12 30.17
CA SER A 38 17.44 -7.56 30.60
C SER A 38 16.38 -6.59 30.13
N PRO A 39 15.17 -7.04 29.78
CA PRO A 39 14.08 -6.17 29.36
C PRO A 39 13.82 -5.01 30.36
N GLU A 40 14.01 -5.26 31.66
CA GLU A 40 13.81 -4.27 32.71
C GLU A 40 14.79 -3.08 32.61
N LYS A 41 15.99 -3.28 32.07
CA LYS A 41 17.00 -2.22 31.89
C LYS A 41 16.97 -1.57 30.53
N TYR A 42 16.33 -2.19 29.54
CA TYR A 42 16.38 -1.73 28.15
C TYR A 42 15.45 -0.54 27.87
N TYR A 43 14.23 -0.52 28.38
CA TYR A 43 13.25 0.58 28.10
C TYR A 43 13.40 1.73 29.10
N SER A 44 14.63 2.20 29.34
CA SER A 44 14.93 3.15 30.41
C SER A 44 15.43 4.51 29.92
N SER A 45 15.57 4.70 28.60
CA SER A 45 15.97 5.98 28.04
C SER A 45 15.29 6.29 26.71
N SER A 46 15.12 7.58 26.40
CA SER A 46 14.53 8.04 25.12
C SER A 46 15.32 7.53 23.90
N SER A 47 16.65 7.42 23.99
CA SER A 47 17.47 6.90 22.88
C SER A 47 17.27 5.41 22.61
N GLN A 48 16.97 4.62 23.65
CA GLN A 48 16.63 3.21 23.47
C GLN A 48 15.26 3.03 22.81
N LEU A 49 14.27 3.85 23.16
CA LEU A 49 12.96 3.85 22.50
C LEU A 49 13.07 4.27 21.04
N GLU A 50 13.90 5.26 20.76
CA GLU A 50 14.18 5.67 19.37
C GLU A 50 14.77 4.52 18.56
N ALA A 51 15.75 3.80 19.09
CA ALA A 51 16.36 2.66 18.41
C ALA A 51 15.36 1.54 18.09
N ILE A 52 14.41 1.26 19.00
CA ILE A 52 13.32 0.29 18.77
C ILE A 52 12.43 0.74 17.60
N LEU A 53 12.05 2.01 17.58
CA LEU A 53 11.22 2.55 16.52
C LEU A 53 11.91 2.49 15.17
N MET A 54 13.22 2.77 15.13
CA MET A 54 14.00 2.67 13.88
C MET A 54 14.03 1.23 13.33
N ASP A 55 13.94 0.21 14.17
CA ASP A 55 13.78 -1.19 13.74
C ASP A 55 12.36 -1.48 13.25
N LEU A 56 11.33 -0.93 13.91
CA LEU A 56 9.93 -1.18 13.56
C LEU A 56 9.51 -0.53 12.22
N TYR A 57 10.00 0.68 11.92
CA TYR A 57 9.59 1.44 10.74
C TYR A 57 9.71 0.65 9.42
N PRO A 58 10.89 0.10 9.05
CA PRO A 58 11.05 -0.63 7.79
C PRO A 58 10.27 -1.95 7.75
N ASN A 59 9.91 -2.50 8.91
CA ASN A 59 9.16 -3.74 9.03
C ASN A 59 7.64 -3.54 8.91
N ILE A 60 7.14 -2.33 9.21
CA ILE A 60 5.71 -2.03 9.27
C ILE A 60 5.28 -1.16 8.10
N LEU A 61 5.98 -0.05 7.82
CA LEU A 61 5.61 0.88 6.75
C LEU A 61 5.99 0.37 5.36
N SER A 62 5.13 0.66 4.37
CA SER A 62 5.45 0.37 2.98
C SER A 62 6.61 1.23 2.49
N SER A 63 7.54 0.64 1.75
CA SER A 63 8.71 1.32 1.23
C SER A 63 9.31 0.57 0.04
N HIS A 64 10.26 1.20 -0.67
CA HIS A 64 11.00 0.50 -1.72
C HIS A 64 11.80 -0.67 -1.15
N SER A 65 11.81 -1.78 -1.87
CA SER A 65 12.57 -2.97 -1.54
C SER A 65 13.51 -3.38 -2.67
N ASN A 66 14.46 -4.26 -2.38
CA ASN A 66 15.30 -4.85 -3.41
C ASN A 66 14.50 -5.76 -4.35
N TRP A 67 14.94 -5.86 -5.60
CA TRP A 67 14.43 -6.79 -6.61
C TRP A 67 12.93 -6.62 -6.94
N SER A 68 12.42 -5.39 -6.83
CA SER A 68 11.04 -5.05 -7.22
C SER A 68 10.95 -3.62 -7.77
N TYR A 69 9.79 -3.28 -8.31
CA TYR A 69 9.48 -1.89 -8.68
C TYR A 69 9.02 -1.06 -7.46
N GLY A 70 9.23 -1.58 -6.25
CA GLY A 70 8.86 -0.93 -5.00
C GLY A 70 7.38 -0.58 -4.94
N ILE A 71 7.07 0.54 -4.29
CA ILE A 71 5.67 0.99 -4.14
C ILE A 71 4.98 1.27 -5.49
N TYR A 72 5.73 1.61 -6.54
CA TYR A 72 5.16 1.90 -7.86
C TYR A 72 4.69 0.65 -8.63
N GLY A 73 4.99 -0.54 -8.12
CA GLY A 73 4.49 -1.82 -8.62
C GLY A 73 3.31 -2.39 -7.83
N GLU A 74 2.85 -1.72 -6.75
CA GLU A 74 1.82 -2.29 -5.86
C GLU A 74 0.40 -2.26 -6.47
N ASP A 75 0.15 -1.40 -7.46
CA ASP A 75 -1.09 -1.46 -8.25
C ASP A 75 -1.13 -2.62 -9.25
N ASN A 76 -0.06 -3.44 -9.34
CA ASN A 76 -0.05 -4.62 -10.19
C ASN A 76 -1.19 -5.59 -9.81
N SER A 77 -1.76 -6.22 -10.83
CA SER A 77 -2.95 -7.05 -10.69
C SER A 77 -4.21 -6.27 -10.29
N THR A 78 -4.34 -5.05 -10.82
CA THR A 78 -5.57 -4.26 -10.85
C THR A 78 -5.84 -3.81 -12.29
N ASP A 79 -6.93 -3.06 -12.49
CA ASP A 79 -7.20 -2.42 -13.79
C ASP A 79 -6.32 -1.19 -14.09
N ASN A 80 -5.37 -0.84 -13.19
CA ASN A 80 -4.34 0.16 -13.45
C ASN A 80 -3.09 -0.44 -14.08
N GLN A 81 -2.60 -1.54 -13.49
CA GLN A 81 -1.33 -2.15 -13.85
C GLN A 81 -1.43 -3.66 -13.86
N ILE A 82 -0.82 -4.28 -14.86
CA ILE A 82 -0.75 -5.75 -14.97
C ILE A 82 0.63 -6.20 -15.42
N GLY A 83 0.99 -7.40 -14.98
CA GLY A 83 2.10 -8.18 -15.53
C GLY A 83 1.65 -9.08 -16.68
N VAL A 84 2.39 -10.17 -16.91
CA VAL A 84 2.13 -11.11 -18.00
C VAL A 84 1.16 -12.23 -17.66
N THR A 85 0.74 -12.34 -16.39
CA THR A 85 -0.13 -13.42 -15.92
C THR A 85 -1.13 -12.85 -14.92
N ALA A 86 -2.40 -13.21 -15.04
CA ALA A 86 -3.41 -12.79 -14.07
C ALA A 86 -3.13 -13.41 -12.69
N HIS A 87 -3.35 -12.63 -11.66
CA HIS A 87 -3.28 -13.11 -10.27
C HIS A 87 -4.38 -14.18 -10.04
N ASN A 88 -4.11 -15.17 -9.18
CA ASN A 88 -5.03 -16.27 -8.91
C ASN A 88 -6.44 -15.82 -8.49
N ARG A 89 -6.55 -14.65 -7.82
CA ARG A 89 -7.85 -14.07 -7.43
C ARG A 89 -8.78 -13.73 -8.60
N TYR A 90 -8.22 -13.54 -9.80
CA TYR A 90 -8.97 -13.25 -11.02
C TYR A 90 -9.12 -14.45 -11.95
N THR A 91 -8.74 -15.63 -11.48
CA THR A 91 -8.82 -16.86 -12.27
C THR A 91 -9.66 -17.87 -11.51
N THR A 92 -10.75 -18.34 -12.14
CA THR A 92 -11.66 -19.32 -11.54
C THR A 92 -10.89 -20.51 -10.98
N ASP A 93 -11.18 -20.86 -9.73
CA ASP A 93 -10.66 -22.05 -9.01
C ASP A 93 -9.13 -22.10 -8.79
N ARG A 94 -8.41 -20.99 -9.01
CA ARG A 94 -6.96 -20.95 -8.75
C ARG A 94 -6.56 -20.36 -7.40
N TRP A 95 -7.42 -19.59 -6.75
CA TRP A 95 -7.14 -19.12 -5.40
C TRP A 95 -7.75 -20.09 -4.40
N LEU A 96 -6.90 -20.80 -3.69
CA LEU A 96 -7.26 -21.91 -2.81
C LEU A 96 -7.01 -21.54 -1.35
N VAL A 97 -7.77 -22.15 -0.44
CA VAL A 97 -7.52 -22.05 1.01
C VAL A 97 -6.14 -22.64 1.32
N PRO A 98 -5.22 -21.87 1.93
CA PRO A 98 -3.89 -22.37 2.28
C PRO A 98 -3.96 -23.33 3.47
N ASN A 99 -3.06 -24.32 3.51
CA ASN A 99 -2.93 -25.20 4.67
C ASN A 99 -2.15 -24.52 5.80
N SER A 100 -0.88 -24.15 5.54
CA SER A 100 0.04 -23.63 6.56
C SER A 100 1.02 -22.57 6.04
N GLU A 101 0.93 -22.18 4.80
CA GLU A 101 1.96 -21.39 4.09
C GLU A 101 1.69 -19.89 4.05
N SER A 102 0.52 -19.42 4.51
CA SER A 102 0.19 -18.00 4.49
C SER A 102 0.66 -17.31 5.76
N ASN A 103 1.52 -16.29 5.61
CA ASN A 103 1.98 -15.44 6.70
C ASN A 103 1.05 -14.25 6.98
N ASN A 104 -0.05 -14.05 6.23
CA ASN A 104 -0.89 -12.88 6.37
C ASN A 104 -1.70 -12.89 7.68
N TRP A 105 -2.19 -14.07 8.11
CA TRP A 105 -2.77 -14.25 9.46
C TRP A 105 -1.65 -14.44 10.47
N SER A 106 -1.02 -13.36 10.88
CA SER A 106 0.13 -13.34 11.80
C SER A 106 0.00 -12.17 12.76
N PHE A 107 0.34 -12.41 14.02
CA PHE A 107 0.34 -11.42 15.10
C PHE A 107 1.75 -10.94 15.44
N ASN A 108 2.79 -11.42 14.77
CA ASN A 108 4.18 -11.18 15.14
C ASN A 108 4.50 -9.67 15.29
N ARG A 109 4.11 -8.85 14.32
CA ARG A 109 4.35 -7.40 14.38
C ARG A 109 3.49 -6.72 15.45
N ILE A 110 2.23 -7.13 15.58
CA ILE A 110 1.32 -6.66 16.64
C ILE A 110 1.90 -7.00 18.01
N TYR A 111 2.39 -8.24 18.21
CA TYR A 111 3.04 -8.67 19.43
C TYR A 111 4.24 -7.79 19.78
N HIS A 112 5.15 -7.54 18.84
CA HIS A 112 6.32 -6.69 19.10
C HIS A 112 5.91 -5.28 19.50
N VAL A 113 4.97 -4.65 18.77
CA VAL A 113 4.50 -3.30 19.14
C VAL A 113 3.81 -3.31 20.51
N ASN A 114 2.95 -4.29 20.80
CA ASN A 114 2.31 -4.43 22.10
C ASN A 114 3.33 -4.59 23.23
N PHE A 115 4.34 -5.44 23.02
CA PHE A 115 5.39 -5.67 23.99
C PHE A 115 6.14 -4.37 24.31
N TYR A 116 6.58 -3.65 23.28
CA TYR A 116 7.29 -2.38 23.47
C TYR A 116 6.42 -1.31 24.10
N LEU A 117 5.18 -1.21 23.68
CA LEU A 117 4.23 -0.23 24.20
C LEU A 117 3.93 -0.51 25.69
N THR A 118 3.64 -1.76 26.07
CA THR A 118 3.38 -2.17 27.46
C THR A 118 4.57 -1.83 28.35
N GLN A 119 5.78 -2.25 27.96
CA GLN A 119 7.00 -1.99 28.75
C GLN A 119 7.32 -0.49 28.87
N THR A 120 7.00 0.28 27.85
CA THR A 120 7.20 1.73 27.87
C THR A 120 6.17 2.43 28.76
N LEU A 121 4.90 2.08 28.65
CA LEU A 121 3.81 2.69 29.43
C LEU A 121 3.94 2.41 30.93
N GLU A 122 4.38 1.20 31.33
CA GLU A 122 4.67 0.84 32.73
C GLU A 122 5.69 1.80 33.36
N LYS A 123 6.67 2.28 32.57
CA LYS A 123 7.71 3.20 33.04
C LYS A 123 7.37 4.67 32.82
N TYR A 124 6.49 4.97 31.90
CA TYR A 124 6.04 6.33 31.61
C TYR A 124 5.07 6.83 32.66
N GLY A 125 4.18 5.96 33.16
CA GLY A 125 3.13 6.28 34.12
C GLY A 125 1.80 6.65 33.43
N GLU A 126 0.79 6.96 34.25
CA GLU A 126 -0.57 7.24 33.75
C GLU A 126 -0.74 8.68 33.25
N ASN A 127 0.06 9.62 33.75
CA ASN A 127 -0.04 11.02 33.41
C ASN A 127 0.53 11.30 32.02
N ILE A 128 -0.31 11.83 31.13
CA ILE A 128 0.01 12.15 29.75
C ILE A 128 1.18 13.15 29.59
N ASP A 129 1.43 14.00 30.62
CA ASP A 129 2.54 14.96 30.63
C ASP A 129 3.88 14.32 30.99
N GLY A 130 3.88 13.03 31.36
CA GLY A 130 5.08 12.29 31.72
C GLY A 130 5.69 12.69 33.07
N SER A 131 4.92 13.36 33.94
CA SER A 131 5.38 13.77 35.28
C SER A 131 5.75 12.59 36.20
N GLU A 132 5.25 11.39 35.89
CA GLU A 132 5.55 10.15 36.62
C GLU A 132 6.62 9.30 35.91
N SER A 133 7.10 9.72 34.76
CA SER A 133 8.03 8.93 33.96
C SER A 133 9.38 8.74 34.64
N ILE A 134 9.80 7.47 34.73
CA ILE A 134 11.15 7.10 35.18
C ILE A 134 12.10 6.86 34.00
N ILE A 135 11.65 7.09 32.75
CA ILE A 135 12.46 6.96 31.55
C ILE A 135 13.38 8.18 31.44
N SER A 136 14.67 7.97 31.38
CA SER A 136 15.66 9.04 31.29
C SER A 136 15.68 9.70 29.91
N GLY A 137 16.09 10.97 29.84
CA GLY A 137 16.20 11.74 28.60
C GLY A 137 15.11 12.77 28.46
N ASN A 138 14.79 13.17 27.23
CA ASN A 138 13.78 14.19 26.97
C ASN A 138 12.37 13.57 27.05
N THR A 139 11.55 14.03 27.99
CA THR A 139 10.17 13.53 28.20
C THR A 139 9.27 13.76 26.97
N GLU A 140 9.42 14.88 26.27
CA GLU A 140 8.66 15.15 25.03
C GLU A 140 9.01 14.16 23.92
N ASN A 141 10.28 13.73 23.82
CA ASN A 141 10.66 12.67 22.89
C ASN A 141 10.04 11.32 23.29
N VAL A 142 10.10 10.97 24.60
CA VAL A 142 9.47 9.72 25.09
C VAL A 142 7.99 9.70 24.76
N LYS A 143 7.29 10.80 25.06
CA LYS A 143 5.88 11.00 24.75
C LYS A 143 5.61 10.80 23.25
N HIS A 144 6.41 11.45 22.41
CA HIS A 144 6.29 11.32 20.95
C HIS A 144 6.48 9.87 20.49
N TYR A 145 7.46 9.15 21.02
CA TYR A 145 7.73 7.75 20.69
C TYR A 145 6.60 6.80 21.09
N ILE A 146 5.93 7.06 22.21
CA ILE A 146 4.69 6.34 22.57
C ILE A 146 3.62 6.56 21.49
N GLY A 147 3.45 7.81 21.03
CA GLY A 147 2.53 8.12 19.93
C GLY A 147 2.85 7.38 18.63
N GLU A 148 4.14 7.29 18.28
CA GLU A 148 4.57 6.51 17.11
C GLU A 148 4.27 5.00 17.26
N MET A 149 4.42 4.42 18.46
CA MET A 149 4.06 3.01 18.71
C MET A 149 2.55 2.77 18.52
N TYR A 150 1.69 3.66 19.02
CA TYR A 150 0.25 3.59 18.77
C TYR A 150 -0.06 3.67 17.26
N PHE A 151 0.58 4.58 16.54
CA PHE A 151 0.43 4.68 15.09
C PHE A 151 0.83 3.38 14.37
N LEU A 152 1.97 2.79 14.73
CA LEU A 152 2.46 1.57 14.10
C LEU A 152 1.55 0.36 14.38
N ARG A 153 0.95 0.29 15.58
CA ARG A 153 -0.07 -0.71 15.90
C ARG A 153 -1.33 -0.52 15.04
N ALA A 154 -1.83 0.71 14.96
CA ALA A 154 -2.96 1.07 14.12
C ALA A 154 -2.70 0.69 12.64
N PHE A 155 -1.49 0.93 12.14
CA PHE A 155 -1.10 0.63 10.76
C PHE A 155 -1.11 -0.89 10.48
N GLU A 156 -0.59 -1.71 11.40
CA GLU A 156 -0.65 -3.18 11.27
C GLU A 156 -2.10 -3.70 11.36
N TYR A 157 -2.92 -3.18 12.28
CA TYR A 157 -4.32 -3.54 12.36
C TYR A 157 -5.12 -3.15 11.12
N PHE A 158 -4.80 -2.01 10.49
CA PHE A 158 -5.45 -1.63 9.23
C PHE A 158 -5.13 -2.61 8.09
N LYS A 159 -3.91 -3.12 8.00
CA LYS A 159 -3.59 -4.21 7.06
C LYS A 159 -4.45 -5.45 7.33
N LYS A 160 -4.62 -5.84 8.60
CA LYS A 160 -5.47 -6.98 8.98
C LYS A 160 -6.93 -6.75 8.65
N LEU A 161 -7.47 -5.57 8.95
CA LEU A 161 -8.82 -5.16 8.58
C LEU A 161 -9.05 -5.26 7.07
N GLN A 162 -8.10 -4.80 6.26
CA GLN A 162 -8.20 -4.89 4.80
C GLN A 162 -8.19 -6.33 4.29
N LEU A 163 -7.39 -7.21 4.89
CA LEU A 163 -7.22 -8.59 4.42
C LEU A 163 -8.33 -9.51 4.91
N PHE A 164 -8.77 -9.36 6.16
CA PHE A 164 -9.62 -10.33 6.83
C PHE A 164 -10.96 -9.77 7.32
N GLY A 165 -11.15 -8.46 7.35
CA GLY A 165 -12.34 -7.83 7.94
C GLY A 165 -12.34 -7.99 9.46
N ASP A 166 -13.19 -8.88 9.98
CA ASP A 166 -13.19 -9.23 11.40
C ASP A 166 -11.82 -9.78 11.81
N PHE A 167 -11.29 -9.31 12.95
CA PHE A 167 -9.96 -9.70 13.40
C PHE A 167 -9.86 -9.61 14.94
N PRO A 168 -9.07 -10.48 15.63
CA PRO A 168 -8.86 -10.37 17.06
C PRO A 168 -8.19 -9.07 17.46
N ILE A 169 -8.70 -8.39 18.51
CA ILE A 169 -8.10 -7.20 19.10
C ILE A 169 -7.26 -7.63 20.31
N ILE A 170 -5.94 -7.56 20.19
CA ILE A 170 -4.97 -7.91 21.23
C ILE A 170 -4.11 -6.68 21.49
N THR A 171 -4.12 -6.17 22.72
CA THR A 171 -3.49 -4.90 23.11
C THR A 171 -2.25 -5.06 23.98
N GLU A 172 -1.96 -6.28 24.44
CA GLU A 172 -0.87 -6.60 25.35
C GLU A 172 -0.19 -7.93 24.95
N PRO A 173 1.05 -8.20 25.40
CA PRO A 173 1.65 -9.50 25.25
C PRO A 173 0.88 -10.55 26.05
N LEU A 174 0.50 -11.64 25.39
CA LEU A 174 -0.21 -12.74 26.05
C LEU A 174 0.78 -13.82 26.52
N PRO A 175 0.48 -14.52 27.62
CA PRO A 175 1.28 -15.66 28.08
C PRO A 175 1.20 -16.81 27.07
N ASP A 176 2.23 -17.67 27.06
CA ASP A 176 2.25 -18.90 26.26
C ASP A 176 1.37 -19.98 26.93
N ASP A 177 0.05 -19.73 26.88
CA ASP A 177 -0.99 -20.61 27.41
C ASP A 177 -2.05 -20.83 26.32
N MET A 178 -2.30 -22.09 25.98
CA MET A 178 -3.18 -22.47 24.89
C MET A 178 -4.63 -21.97 25.11
N GLN A 179 -5.14 -22.00 26.34
CA GLN A 179 -6.49 -21.56 26.63
C GLN A 179 -6.63 -20.04 26.49
N VAL A 180 -5.65 -19.28 27.02
CA VAL A 180 -5.60 -17.81 26.91
C VAL A 180 -5.47 -17.39 25.44
N LEU A 181 -4.55 -18.02 24.70
CA LEU A 181 -4.32 -17.70 23.30
C LEU A 181 -5.54 -18.04 22.41
N SER A 182 -6.20 -19.19 22.67
CA SER A 182 -7.40 -19.59 21.94
C SER A 182 -8.57 -18.64 22.20
N GLU A 183 -8.78 -18.20 23.44
CA GLU A 183 -9.84 -17.24 23.78
C GLU A 183 -9.56 -15.85 23.17
N ALA A 184 -8.33 -15.38 23.27
CA ALA A 184 -7.89 -14.10 22.68
C ALA A 184 -7.93 -14.09 21.13
N SER A 185 -7.97 -15.27 20.51
CA SER A 185 -8.07 -15.42 19.05
C SER A 185 -9.47 -15.19 18.49
N LYS A 186 -10.50 -15.04 19.35
CA LYS A 186 -11.85 -14.71 18.88
C LYS A 186 -11.86 -13.41 18.08
N ARG A 187 -12.50 -13.44 16.93
CA ARG A 187 -12.53 -12.30 16.01
C ARG A 187 -13.53 -11.25 16.46
N SER A 188 -13.12 -10.02 16.60
CA SER A 188 -14.00 -8.86 16.78
C SER A 188 -14.60 -8.44 15.44
N PRO A 189 -15.87 -7.95 15.42
CA PRO A 189 -16.50 -7.41 14.22
C PRO A 189 -15.66 -6.30 13.57
N ARG A 190 -15.61 -6.24 12.24
CA ARG A 190 -14.75 -5.35 11.49
C ARG A 190 -14.84 -3.87 11.85
N ASN A 191 -16.07 -3.39 12.10
CA ASN A 191 -16.25 -2.00 12.50
C ASN A 191 -15.70 -1.71 13.91
N GLU A 192 -15.68 -2.69 14.81
CA GLU A 192 -15.02 -2.58 16.12
C GLU A 192 -13.51 -2.56 15.97
N VAL A 193 -12.96 -3.39 15.07
CA VAL A 193 -11.54 -3.35 14.70
C VAL A 193 -11.18 -1.97 14.13
N ALA A 194 -12.01 -1.42 13.24
CA ALA A 194 -11.80 -0.09 12.67
C ALA A 194 -11.87 1.02 13.75
N ARG A 195 -12.82 0.94 14.69
CA ARG A 195 -12.89 1.87 15.83
C ARG A 195 -11.66 1.78 16.71
N PHE A 196 -11.17 0.56 17.01
CA PHE A 196 -9.93 0.35 17.74
C PHE A 196 -8.73 1.01 17.03
N ILE A 197 -8.64 0.90 15.70
CA ILE A 197 -7.60 1.58 14.92
C ILE A 197 -7.71 3.10 15.06
N LEU A 198 -8.92 3.67 15.01
CA LEU A 198 -9.12 5.11 15.18
C LEU A 198 -8.77 5.56 16.61
N ASP A 199 -9.11 4.77 17.63
CA ASP A 199 -8.74 5.04 19.03
C ASP A 199 -7.22 5.05 19.23
N ASP A 200 -6.50 4.12 18.60
CA ASP A 200 -5.04 4.13 18.61
C ASP A 200 -4.46 5.34 17.89
N LEU A 201 -5.06 5.77 16.80
CA LEU A 201 -4.64 6.98 16.09
C LEU A 201 -4.96 8.25 16.90
N ASP A 202 -6.06 8.31 17.65
CA ASP A 202 -6.36 9.40 18.55
C ASP A 202 -5.35 9.47 19.71
N LYS A 203 -4.94 8.30 20.26
CA LYS A 203 -3.85 8.23 21.23
C LYS A 203 -2.52 8.67 20.60
N ALA A 204 -2.23 8.22 19.37
CA ALA A 204 -1.03 8.65 18.66
C ALA A 204 -0.97 10.18 18.53
N ILE A 205 -2.05 10.83 18.11
CA ILE A 205 -2.16 12.27 17.96
C ILE A 205 -2.02 12.98 19.32
N LEU A 206 -2.60 12.42 20.39
CA LEU A 206 -2.53 12.96 21.75
C LEU A 206 -1.11 12.91 22.33
N TYR A 207 -0.40 11.81 22.12
CA TYR A 207 0.95 11.60 22.65
C TYR A 207 2.03 12.32 21.82
N MET A 208 1.87 12.43 20.50
CA MET A 208 2.87 13.09 19.65
C MET A 208 3.02 14.57 20.00
N SER A 209 4.25 15.06 20.00
CA SER A 209 4.57 16.47 20.18
C SER A 209 4.43 17.26 18.87
N ASP A 210 4.35 18.59 18.99
CA ASP A 210 4.38 19.52 17.84
C ASP A 210 5.83 19.93 17.49
N MET A 211 6.81 19.09 17.82
CA MET A 211 8.20 19.36 17.50
C MET A 211 8.40 19.41 15.97
N ASP A 212 9.30 20.29 15.56
CA ASP A 212 9.76 20.34 14.17
C ASP A 212 10.63 19.09 13.87
N LEU A 213 9.94 18.01 13.57
CA LEU A 213 10.55 16.74 13.24
C LEU A 213 10.80 16.67 11.73
N ASN A 214 11.93 16.11 11.38
CA ASN A 214 12.19 15.75 9.99
C ASN A 214 11.06 14.82 9.47
N THR A 215 10.61 15.05 8.25
CA THR A 215 9.55 14.27 7.59
C THR A 215 9.90 12.80 7.33
N THR A 216 11.03 12.32 7.84
CA THR A 216 11.35 10.88 7.95
C THR A 216 10.76 10.21 9.21
N ARG A 217 10.07 10.99 10.08
CA ARG A 217 9.41 10.49 11.29
C ARG A 217 7.91 10.70 11.25
N ILE A 218 7.17 9.74 11.81
CA ILE A 218 5.73 9.85 12.00
C ILE A 218 5.42 11.06 12.89
N ASN A 219 4.44 11.86 12.50
CA ASN A 219 4.01 13.05 13.20
C ASN A 219 2.47 13.14 13.27
N LYS A 220 1.94 14.12 13.99
CA LYS A 220 0.48 14.30 14.17
C LYS A 220 -0.28 14.38 12.84
N ASP A 221 0.26 15.11 11.87
CA ASP A 221 -0.44 15.31 10.60
C ASP A 221 -0.50 14.00 9.80
N VAL A 222 0.55 13.17 9.86
CA VAL A 222 0.58 11.83 9.28
C VAL A 222 -0.45 10.92 9.96
N ALA A 223 -0.55 10.98 11.30
CA ALA A 223 -1.55 10.21 12.05
C ALA A 223 -2.97 10.67 11.70
N MET A 224 -3.20 11.97 11.56
CA MET A 224 -4.49 12.55 11.16
C MET A 224 -4.86 12.15 9.73
N LEU A 225 -3.91 12.22 8.78
CA LEU A 225 -4.12 11.75 7.42
C LEU A 225 -4.46 10.25 7.39
N PHE A 226 -3.73 9.43 8.14
CA PHE A 226 -3.99 8.00 8.19
C PHE A 226 -5.35 7.69 8.85
N LYS A 227 -5.76 8.46 9.86
CA LYS A 227 -7.11 8.38 10.45
C LYS A 227 -8.18 8.60 9.38
N SER A 228 -8.01 9.61 8.51
CA SER A 228 -8.95 9.85 7.41
C SER A 228 -9.03 8.68 6.42
N ARG A 229 -7.89 8.04 6.08
CA ARG A 229 -7.83 6.86 5.20
C ARG A 229 -8.58 5.67 5.78
N VAL A 230 -8.32 5.34 7.04
CA VAL A 230 -8.99 4.22 7.74
C VAL A 230 -10.49 4.43 7.82
N ALA A 231 -10.91 5.61 8.26
CA ALA A 231 -12.32 5.95 8.40
C ALA A 231 -13.07 5.96 7.06
N LEU A 232 -12.46 6.51 5.99
CA LEU A 232 -13.02 6.46 4.63
C LEU A 232 -13.15 5.02 4.13
N PHE A 233 -12.13 4.19 4.35
CA PHE A 233 -12.15 2.78 3.97
C PHE A 233 -13.32 2.05 4.61
N GLU A 234 -13.45 2.12 5.94
CA GLU A 234 -14.49 1.38 6.66
C GLU A 234 -15.89 1.95 6.39
N GLY A 235 -16.05 3.28 6.39
CA GLY A 235 -17.33 3.91 6.07
C GLY A 235 -17.86 3.52 4.71
N THR A 236 -17.00 3.50 3.68
CA THR A 236 -17.38 3.08 2.32
C THR A 236 -17.57 1.57 2.21
N TRP A 237 -16.81 0.76 2.93
CA TRP A 237 -17.03 -0.69 2.99
C TRP A 237 -18.40 -1.01 3.57
N LEU A 238 -18.71 -0.51 4.77
CA LEU A 238 -20.01 -0.75 5.42
C LEU A 238 -21.18 -0.31 4.54
N LYS A 239 -21.04 0.86 3.87
CA LYS A 239 -22.04 1.37 2.93
C LYS A 239 -22.29 0.41 1.76
N ASN A 240 -21.23 -0.03 1.09
CA ASN A 240 -21.34 -0.77 -0.16
C ASN A 240 -21.61 -2.27 0.03
N PHE A 241 -21.27 -2.82 1.20
CA PHE A 241 -21.53 -4.22 1.55
C PHE A 241 -22.74 -4.39 2.50
N LYS A 242 -23.50 -3.34 2.76
CA LYS A 242 -24.68 -3.39 3.63
C LYS A 242 -25.59 -4.57 3.28
N GLY A 243 -25.98 -5.36 4.30
CA GLY A 243 -26.88 -6.51 4.18
C GLY A 243 -26.20 -7.79 3.67
N THR A 244 -24.91 -7.78 3.37
CA THR A 244 -24.17 -8.96 2.90
C THR A 244 -23.40 -9.65 4.04
N ALA A 245 -22.84 -10.82 3.76
CA ALA A 245 -22.00 -11.57 4.69
C ALA A 245 -20.69 -10.87 5.09
N PHE A 246 -20.34 -9.77 4.43
CA PHE A 246 -19.10 -9.02 4.62
C PHE A 246 -19.18 -7.89 5.67
N VAL A 247 -20.33 -7.74 6.31
CA VAL A 247 -20.57 -6.76 7.37
C VAL A 247 -21.28 -7.40 8.56
N PRO A 248 -20.97 -6.97 9.80
CA PRO A 248 -21.62 -7.49 10.98
C PRO A 248 -23.14 -7.37 10.91
N GLY A 249 -23.87 -8.42 11.32
CA GLY A 249 -25.33 -8.48 11.25
C GLY A 249 -25.92 -8.60 9.84
N GLY A 250 -25.10 -8.67 8.79
CA GLY A 250 -25.55 -8.94 7.43
C GLY A 250 -25.93 -10.41 7.21
N GLN A 251 -26.69 -10.68 6.15
CA GLN A 251 -27.12 -12.02 5.83
C GLN A 251 -25.93 -12.96 5.55
N GLY A 252 -25.79 -14.03 6.32
CA GLY A 252 -24.70 -14.98 6.18
C GLY A 252 -23.37 -14.52 6.77
N TRP A 253 -23.36 -13.47 7.61
CA TRP A 253 -22.16 -13.06 8.31
C TRP A 253 -21.61 -14.19 9.19
N PRO A 254 -20.36 -14.66 9.00
CA PRO A 254 -19.83 -15.82 9.72
C PRO A 254 -19.70 -15.62 11.24
N GLY A 255 -19.59 -14.36 11.70
CA GLY A 255 -19.50 -14.01 13.11
C GLY A 255 -20.83 -14.07 13.89
N ALA A 256 -21.95 -14.30 13.23
CA ALA A 256 -23.30 -14.21 13.83
C ALA A 256 -23.50 -15.12 15.05
N GLU A 257 -22.90 -16.30 15.08
CA GLU A 257 -23.01 -17.24 16.20
C GLU A 257 -22.23 -16.75 17.43
N GLN A 258 -21.00 -16.30 17.23
CA GLN A 258 -20.13 -15.77 18.30
C GLN A 258 -20.62 -14.42 18.84
N HIS A 259 -21.32 -13.66 18.02
CA HIS A 259 -21.83 -12.32 18.33
C HIS A 259 -23.35 -12.25 18.21
N SER A 260 -24.06 -13.22 18.81
CA SER A 260 -25.51 -13.35 18.70
C SER A 260 -26.31 -12.12 19.15
N ASN A 261 -25.75 -11.29 20.04
CA ASN A 261 -26.33 -10.04 20.53
C ASN A 261 -25.69 -8.79 19.90
N TYR A 262 -24.99 -8.95 18.77
CA TYR A 262 -24.32 -7.83 18.13
C TYR A 262 -25.28 -6.70 17.75
N SER A 263 -24.87 -5.48 18.06
CA SER A 263 -25.51 -4.25 17.59
C SER A 263 -24.46 -3.20 17.27
N TYR A 264 -24.67 -2.44 16.20
CA TYR A 264 -23.75 -1.35 15.88
C TYR A 264 -23.72 -0.31 17.01
N PRO A 265 -22.53 0.24 17.39
CA PRO A 265 -22.43 1.30 18.39
C PRO A 265 -23.29 2.53 18.08
N GLY A 266 -23.45 2.87 16.80
CA GLY A 266 -24.36 3.92 16.34
C GLY A 266 -25.84 3.53 16.29
N GLY A 267 -26.22 2.31 16.73
CA GLY A 267 -27.58 1.77 16.70
C GLY A 267 -28.01 1.19 15.35
N SER A 268 -27.34 1.52 14.26
CA SER A 268 -27.58 0.96 12.92
C SER A 268 -26.34 1.05 12.04
N ILE A 269 -26.28 0.24 10.98
CA ILE A 269 -25.19 0.32 10.01
C ILE A 269 -25.15 1.69 9.31
N ASP A 270 -26.28 2.33 9.06
CA ASP A 270 -26.32 3.64 8.40
C ASP A 270 -25.74 4.76 9.31
N ASN A 271 -26.03 4.71 10.59
CA ASN A 271 -25.43 5.60 11.55
C ASN A 271 -23.92 5.35 11.70
N GLU A 272 -23.51 4.08 11.65
CA GLU A 272 -22.11 3.69 11.71
C GLU A 272 -21.34 4.20 10.47
N VAL A 273 -21.92 4.04 9.27
CA VAL A 273 -21.40 4.61 8.01
C VAL A 273 -21.23 6.13 8.14
N THR A 274 -22.27 6.80 8.63
CA THR A 274 -22.25 8.27 8.82
C THR A 274 -21.17 8.68 9.81
N TRP A 275 -21.01 7.94 10.91
CA TRP A 275 -19.96 8.20 11.90
C TRP A 275 -18.56 8.08 11.29
N PHE A 276 -18.26 6.99 10.57
CA PHE A 276 -16.96 6.81 9.93
C PHE A 276 -16.69 7.88 8.86
N LEU A 277 -17.67 8.20 8.03
CA LEU A 277 -17.50 9.24 6.99
C LEU A 277 -17.28 10.63 7.60
N ASN A 278 -17.90 10.96 8.74
CA ASN A 278 -17.59 12.19 9.46
C ASN A 278 -16.16 12.19 10.01
N GLN A 279 -15.70 11.08 10.64
CA GLN A 279 -14.31 10.95 11.08
C GLN A 279 -13.33 11.13 9.90
N ALA A 280 -13.66 10.58 8.73
CA ALA A 280 -12.85 10.73 7.53
C ALA A 280 -12.81 12.20 7.05
N ALA A 281 -13.97 12.86 6.93
CA ALA A 281 -14.06 14.22 6.45
C ALA A 281 -13.37 15.21 7.41
N ASP A 282 -13.60 15.09 8.71
CA ASP A 282 -13.02 15.98 9.72
C ASP A 282 -11.49 15.88 9.75
N ALA A 283 -10.96 14.66 9.82
CA ALA A 283 -9.52 14.42 9.82
C ALA A 283 -8.87 14.88 8.50
N ALA A 284 -9.48 14.57 7.37
CA ALA A 284 -9.01 14.98 6.06
C ALA A 284 -9.01 16.50 5.88
N LYS A 285 -10.05 17.19 6.42
CA LYS A 285 -10.14 18.64 6.36
C LYS A 285 -9.03 19.34 7.13
N ILE A 286 -8.70 18.84 8.34
CA ILE A 286 -7.62 19.42 9.16
C ILE A 286 -6.29 19.38 8.37
N VAL A 287 -5.94 18.25 7.78
CA VAL A 287 -4.71 18.12 6.99
C VAL A 287 -4.84 18.90 5.68
N GLY A 288 -5.97 18.80 4.99
CA GLY A 288 -6.21 19.46 3.71
C GLY A 288 -6.07 20.98 3.82
N ASP A 289 -6.71 21.60 4.80
CA ASP A 289 -6.63 23.07 5.02
C ASP A 289 -5.19 23.53 5.33
N LYS A 290 -4.42 22.70 6.05
CA LYS A 290 -3.03 23.00 6.37
C LYS A 290 -2.10 22.90 5.16
N TYR A 291 -2.32 21.92 4.26
CA TYR A 291 -1.38 21.59 3.20
C TYR A 291 -1.87 21.92 1.78
N LYS A 292 -3.09 22.39 1.57
CA LYS A 292 -3.64 22.66 0.22
C LYS A 292 -2.79 23.60 -0.62
N ASN A 293 -2.08 24.54 0.00
CA ASN A 293 -1.18 25.48 -0.67
C ASN A 293 0.27 24.96 -0.78
N SER A 294 0.52 23.74 -0.34
CA SER A 294 1.85 23.11 -0.32
C SER A 294 2.00 22.00 -1.37
N LEU A 295 1.03 21.87 -2.28
CA LEU A 295 1.12 20.90 -3.36
C LEU A 295 2.33 21.21 -4.25
N THR A 296 3.12 20.18 -4.56
CA THR A 296 4.33 20.29 -5.37
C THR A 296 3.99 20.77 -6.78
N PRO A 297 4.60 21.87 -7.26
CA PRO A 297 4.30 22.43 -8.59
C PRO A 297 4.63 21.45 -9.71
N ASN A 298 3.78 21.42 -10.73
CA ASN A 298 3.96 20.64 -11.94
C ASN A 298 4.08 21.59 -13.15
N THR A 299 5.23 21.57 -13.84
CA THR A 299 5.45 22.39 -15.03
C THR A 299 4.74 21.86 -16.27
N GLY A 300 4.15 20.67 -16.20
CA GLY A 300 3.48 20.01 -17.32
C GLY A 300 4.40 19.36 -18.34
N SER A 301 5.70 19.56 -18.23
CA SER A 301 6.70 19.05 -19.18
C SER A 301 7.71 18.14 -18.50
N LEU A 302 8.12 17.09 -19.20
CA LEU A 302 9.21 16.22 -18.80
C LEU A 302 10.52 16.78 -19.30
N GLN A 303 11.50 16.95 -18.41
CA GLN A 303 12.85 17.38 -18.78
C GLN A 303 13.47 16.40 -19.79
N GLN A 304 14.02 16.92 -20.89
CA GLN A 304 14.64 16.12 -21.96
C GLN A 304 16.06 16.57 -22.32
N SER A 305 16.51 17.69 -21.77
CA SER A 305 17.91 18.16 -21.84
C SER A 305 18.33 18.73 -20.48
N GLU A 306 19.63 18.97 -20.30
CA GLU A 306 20.15 19.62 -19.09
C GLU A 306 19.69 21.09 -18.97
N GLU A 307 19.41 21.73 -20.11
CA GLU A 307 18.99 23.12 -20.18
C GLU A 307 17.49 23.30 -19.93
N ASP A 308 16.68 22.23 -20.05
CA ASP A 308 15.26 22.31 -19.77
C ASP A 308 15.01 22.51 -18.25
N ALA A 309 13.95 23.24 -17.93
CA ALA A 309 13.54 23.38 -16.55
C ALA A 309 13.12 22.02 -15.95
N ALA A 310 13.66 21.70 -14.79
CA ALA A 310 13.24 20.53 -14.03
C ALA A 310 11.75 20.63 -13.65
N ASN A 311 11.07 19.48 -13.60
CA ASN A 311 9.68 19.41 -13.12
C ASN A 311 9.68 18.94 -11.67
N PRO A 312 9.34 19.82 -10.69
CA PRO A 312 9.35 19.46 -9.26
C PRO A 312 8.42 18.29 -8.95
N TYR A 313 7.23 18.21 -9.60
CA TYR A 313 6.29 17.11 -9.37
C TYR A 313 6.85 15.75 -9.84
N PHE A 314 7.61 15.73 -10.94
CA PHE A 314 8.30 14.52 -11.37
C PHE A 314 9.43 14.16 -10.40
N ASN A 315 10.25 15.14 -10.02
CA ASN A 315 11.41 14.94 -9.16
C ASN A 315 11.03 14.47 -7.75
N MET A 316 9.88 14.91 -7.21
CA MET A 316 9.36 14.46 -5.92
C MET A 316 9.31 12.93 -5.81
N PHE A 317 9.13 12.20 -6.92
CA PHE A 317 9.12 10.73 -6.95
C PHE A 317 10.48 10.09 -7.30
N ALA A 318 11.52 10.90 -7.46
CA ALA A 318 12.83 10.46 -7.96
C ALA A 318 14.03 11.05 -7.21
N ASP A 319 13.83 11.98 -6.27
CA ASP A 319 14.91 12.61 -5.50
C ASP A 319 15.34 11.74 -4.30
N GLU A 320 16.55 12.01 -3.81
CA GLU A 320 17.16 11.32 -2.65
C GLU A 320 16.69 11.91 -1.33
N ASP A 321 16.39 13.21 -1.30
CA ASP A 321 15.96 13.98 -0.14
C ASP A 321 14.65 14.69 -0.44
N LEU A 322 13.60 14.34 0.29
CA LEU A 322 12.28 14.91 0.12
C LEU A 322 11.93 16.00 1.14
N SER A 323 12.89 16.45 1.94
CA SER A 323 12.67 17.48 2.96
C SER A 323 12.21 18.83 2.40
N ASN A 324 12.55 19.10 1.12
CA ASN A 324 12.17 20.33 0.41
C ASN A 324 10.80 20.24 -0.31
N TYR A 325 10.09 19.13 -0.16
CA TYR A 325 8.75 18.94 -0.73
C TYR A 325 7.69 18.97 0.38
N PRO A 326 7.08 20.14 0.69
CA PRO A 326 6.13 20.26 1.80
C PRO A 326 4.87 19.37 1.63
N GLU A 327 4.57 18.92 0.41
CA GLU A 327 3.52 17.94 0.15
C GLU A 327 3.83 16.57 0.76
N VAL A 328 5.12 16.22 0.90
CA VAL A 328 5.58 14.92 1.42
C VAL A 328 5.62 14.96 2.95
N MET A 329 4.72 14.22 3.57
CA MET A 329 4.52 14.23 5.03
C MET A 329 5.32 13.16 5.76
N LEU A 330 5.57 12.02 5.09
CA LEU A 330 6.42 10.95 5.60
C LEU A 330 7.09 10.21 4.43
N TRP A 331 8.40 10.02 4.54
CA TRP A 331 9.18 9.31 3.54
C TRP A 331 10.32 8.52 4.18
N ARG A 332 10.78 7.48 3.49
CA ARG A 332 11.96 6.71 3.87
C ARG A 332 13.17 7.18 3.10
N GLN A 333 14.24 7.48 3.82
CA GLN A 333 15.54 7.79 3.26
C GLN A 333 16.31 6.50 2.93
N TYR A 334 17.03 6.53 1.82
CA TYR A 334 17.99 5.51 1.40
C TYR A 334 19.37 6.14 1.28
N ALA A 335 20.40 5.32 1.38
CA ALA A 335 21.78 5.79 1.29
C ALA A 335 22.65 4.73 0.64
N ARG A 336 23.48 5.18 -0.28
CA ARG A 336 24.45 4.34 -0.98
C ARG A 336 25.36 3.62 0.02
N GLY A 337 25.56 2.32 -0.16
CA GLY A 337 26.42 1.50 0.69
C GLY A 337 25.82 1.14 2.06
N LEU A 338 24.62 1.63 2.38
CA LEU A 338 23.88 1.30 3.61
C LEU A 338 22.58 0.57 3.31
N VAL A 339 21.63 1.25 2.68
CA VAL A 339 20.34 0.68 2.29
C VAL A 339 19.95 1.22 0.91
N THR A 340 19.70 0.33 -0.02
CA THR A 340 19.41 0.63 -1.42
C THR A 340 18.23 -0.18 -1.93
N HIS A 341 17.76 0.11 -3.13
CA HIS A 341 16.64 -0.57 -3.78
C HIS A 341 16.85 -0.68 -5.29
N ASN A 342 15.91 -1.31 -6.00
CA ASN A 342 16.02 -1.51 -7.45
C ASN A 342 15.03 -0.68 -8.29
N VAL A 343 14.32 0.27 -7.68
CA VAL A 343 13.24 1.02 -8.34
C VAL A 343 13.73 1.79 -9.56
N ASN A 344 14.85 2.51 -9.46
CA ASN A 344 15.39 3.30 -10.57
C ASN A 344 15.82 2.41 -11.74
N ALA A 345 16.49 1.28 -11.44
CA ALA A 345 16.86 0.30 -12.45
C ALA A 345 15.61 -0.32 -13.10
N ALA A 346 14.59 -0.66 -12.31
CA ALA A 346 13.30 -1.15 -12.82
C ALA A 346 12.61 -0.12 -13.73
N ALA A 347 12.50 1.13 -13.27
CA ALA A 347 11.93 2.22 -14.08
C ALA A 347 12.68 2.43 -15.41
N GLY A 348 13.99 2.21 -15.42
CA GLY A 348 14.82 2.37 -16.63
C GLY A 348 14.82 1.19 -17.59
N ARG A 349 14.45 -0.04 -17.15
CA ARG A 349 14.69 -1.25 -17.92
C ARG A 349 13.46 -2.05 -18.31
N GLY A 350 12.31 -1.89 -17.66
CA GLY A 350 11.13 -2.69 -18.00
C GLY A 350 10.15 -2.95 -16.88
N ASN A 351 10.27 -2.28 -15.75
CA ASN A 351 9.30 -2.27 -14.65
C ASN A 351 8.93 -3.70 -14.15
N TYR A 352 9.84 -4.67 -14.22
CA TYR A 352 9.55 -6.08 -13.90
C TYR A 352 8.34 -6.63 -14.69
N ARG A 353 8.24 -6.26 -15.96
CA ARG A 353 7.13 -6.62 -16.87
C ARG A 353 5.76 -6.09 -16.44
N ILE A 354 5.71 -5.10 -15.53
CA ILE A 354 4.48 -4.43 -15.14
C ILE A 354 4.26 -3.26 -16.11
N GLY A 355 3.07 -3.17 -16.70
CA GLY A 355 2.68 -2.07 -17.57
C GLY A 355 1.32 -1.52 -17.22
N LEU A 356 1.04 -0.27 -17.66
CA LEU A 356 -0.27 0.36 -17.51
C LEU A 356 -1.27 -0.33 -18.44
N THR A 357 -2.53 -0.45 -18.00
CA THR A 357 -3.59 -0.96 -18.87
C THR A 357 -4.12 0.12 -19.81
N ARG A 358 -4.68 -0.29 -20.95
CA ARG A 358 -5.40 0.60 -21.86
C ARG A 358 -6.50 1.39 -21.15
N GLY A 359 -7.31 0.70 -20.33
CA GLY A 359 -8.40 1.32 -19.60
C GLY A 359 -7.91 2.43 -18.66
N TYR A 360 -6.77 2.24 -18.01
CA TYR A 360 -6.18 3.27 -17.16
C TYR A 360 -5.66 4.46 -17.99
N VAL A 361 -4.93 4.20 -19.05
CA VAL A 361 -4.39 5.24 -19.93
C VAL A 361 -5.52 6.08 -20.57
N GLN A 362 -6.62 5.45 -20.97
CA GLN A 362 -7.79 6.14 -21.52
C GLN A 362 -8.60 6.92 -20.47
N ASN A 363 -8.52 6.56 -19.20
CA ASN A 363 -9.26 7.20 -18.10
C ASN A 363 -8.78 8.64 -17.79
N PHE A 364 -7.51 8.96 -18.08
CA PHE A 364 -7.02 10.33 -17.96
C PHE A 364 -7.78 11.27 -18.92
N LEU A 365 -8.11 12.46 -18.44
CA LEU A 365 -8.84 13.46 -19.22
C LEU A 365 -7.97 14.13 -20.29
N MET A 366 -8.59 14.79 -21.22
CA MET A 366 -7.96 15.80 -22.06
C MET A 366 -7.60 17.03 -21.20
N ALA A 367 -6.65 17.83 -21.64
CA ALA A 367 -6.24 19.05 -20.93
C ALA A 367 -7.41 20.04 -20.71
N ASP A 368 -8.37 20.08 -21.63
CA ASP A 368 -9.58 20.87 -21.50
C ASP A 368 -10.67 20.26 -20.59
N GLY A 369 -10.34 19.18 -19.88
CA GLY A 369 -11.21 18.51 -18.92
C GLY A 369 -12.24 17.56 -19.53
N THR A 370 -12.21 17.31 -20.84
CA THR A 370 -13.16 16.40 -21.49
C THR A 370 -12.66 14.94 -21.46
N PRO A 371 -13.56 13.93 -21.31
CA PRO A 371 -13.22 12.53 -21.55
C PRO A 371 -12.82 12.29 -23.02
N VAL A 372 -11.89 11.35 -23.26
CA VAL A 372 -11.33 11.08 -24.59
C VAL A 372 -12.35 10.73 -25.69
N TYR A 373 -13.48 10.17 -25.32
CA TYR A 373 -14.52 9.75 -26.26
C TYR A 373 -15.50 10.87 -26.65
N THR A 374 -15.46 12.04 -26.00
CA THR A 374 -16.47 13.10 -26.21
C THR A 374 -16.19 13.96 -27.43
N ASN A 375 -14.95 14.02 -27.88
CA ASN A 375 -14.51 14.96 -28.89
C ASN A 375 -14.39 14.35 -30.28
N GLY A 376 -15.29 13.51 -30.68
CA GLY A 376 -15.42 13.04 -32.06
C GLY A 376 -14.09 12.61 -32.69
N SER A 377 -14.09 12.21 -33.92
CA SER A 377 -12.86 11.72 -34.53
C SER A 377 -11.83 12.84 -34.73
N TYR A 378 -10.57 12.51 -34.58
CA TYR A 378 -9.34 13.21 -34.95
C TYR A 378 -9.42 14.10 -36.24
N LYS A 379 -10.47 13.95 -37.01
CA LYS A 379 -10.62 14.57 -38.35
C LYS A 379 -10.87 16.08 -38.37
N ASP A 380 -11.18 16.69 -37.23
CA ASP A 380 -11.68 18.09 -37.26
C ASP A 380 -10.63 19.15 -36.84
N GLY A 381 -9.36 18.79 -36.67
CA GLY A 381 -8.23 19.73 -36.58
C GLY A 381 -8.13 20.61 -35.33
N ASN A 382 -8.94 20.40 -34.33
CA ASN A 382 -8.94 21.12 -33.06
C ASN A 382 -8.42 20.22 -31.93
N ASN A 383 -7.93 20.72 -30.85
CA ASN A 383 -7.29 20.11 -29.66
C ASN A 383 -7.85 18.77 -29.10
N TYR A 384 -8.24 17.87 -29.98
CA TYR A 384 -8.92 16.62 -29.66
C TYR A 384 -7.96 15.46 -29.38
N TYR A 385 -8.52 14.36 -28.88
CA TYR A 385 -7.79 13.12 -28.71
C TYR A 385 -7.23 12.66 -30.07
N MET A 386 -5.90 12.54 -30.12
CA MET A 386 -5.18 12.21 -31.35
C MET A 386 -5.29 10.73 -31.73
N GLY A 387 -5.98 9.94 -30.92
CA GLY A 387 -6.09 8.49 -31.10
C GLY A 387 -5.00 7.72 -30.36
N ASP A 388 -4.83 6.45 -30.70
CA ASP A 388 -3.91 5.54 -30.05
C ASP A 388 -3.03 4.73 -31.03
N GLN A 389 -2.82 5.32 -32.22
CA GLN A 389 -1.97 4.74 -33.26
C GLN A 389 -0.48 4.76 -32.87
N THR A 390 -0.08 5.71 -32.02
CA THR A 390 1.25 5.79 -31.42
C THR A 390 1.15 6.19 -29.94
N ILE A 391 2.18 5.92 -29.16
CA ILE A 391 2.23 6.37 -27.75
C ILE A 391 2.25 7.91 -27.67
N ALA A 392 2.87 8.59 -28.64
CA ALA A 392 2.87 10.05 -28.74
C ALA A 392 1.43 10.60 -28.87
N ASP A 393 0.62 10.00 -29.75
CA ASP A 393 -0.79 10.40 -29.94
C ASP A 393 -1.59 10.25 -28.64
N VAL A 394 -1.42 9.12 -27.95
CA VAL A 394 -2.08 8.85 -26.66
C VAL A 394 -1.80 9.92 -25.60
N ARG A 395 -0.59 10.49 -25.59
CA ARG A 395 -0.12 11.46 -24.58
C ARG A 395 -0.46 12.91 -24.92
N THR A 396 -0.79 13.20 -26.18
CA THR A 396 -0.92 14.57 -26.68
C THR A 396 -2.21 15.22 -26.17
N ASN A 397 -2.10 16.47 -25.70
CA ASN A 397 -3.21 17.29 -25.17
C ASN A 397 -3.98 16.64 -24.01
N ARG A 398 -3.31 15.85 -23.18
CA ARG A 398 -3.89 15.12 -22.07
C ARG A 398 -3.48 15.71 -20.73
N ASP A 399 -4.13 15.24 -19.68
CA ASP A 399 -3.67 15.38 -18.30
C ASP A 399 -2.16 15.14 -18.21
N THR A 400 -1.44 16.11 -17.66
CA THR A 400 0.03 16.08 -17.66
C THR A 400 0.61 14.96 -16.78
N ARG A 401 -0.15 14.43 -15.81
CA ARG A 401 0.25 13.25 -15.03
C ARG A 401 0.46 12.04 -15.94
N LEU A 402 -0.37 11.88 -16.98
CA LEU A 402 -0.17 10.83 -17.99
C LEU A 402 1.11 11.09 -18.80
N SER A 403 1.29 12.29 -19.34
CA SER A 403 2.44 12.59 -20.22
C SER A 403 3.78 12.58 -19.47
N LEU A 404 3.80 12.85 -18.17
CA LEU A 404 4.99 12.75 -17.33
C LEU A 404 5.39 11.29 -17.04
N PHE A 405 4.42 10.43 -16.78
CA PHE A 405 4.69 9.10 -16.25
C PHE A 405 4.51 7.96 -17.26
N LEU A 406 3.78 8.16 -18.38
CA LEU A 406 3.77 7.22 -19.48
C LEU A 406 4.98 7.48 -20.38
N LYS A 407 5.86 6.50 -20.50
CA LYS A 407 7.06 6.59 -21.35
C LYS A 407 6.71 6.59 -22.83
N GLU A 408 7.54 7.29 -23.59
CA GLU A 408 7.49 7.31 -25.06
C GLU A 408 8.86 6.94 -25.62
N PRO A 409 8.95 6.09 -26.66
CA PRO A 409 10.21 5.76 -27.31
C PRO A 409 10.97 6.99 -27.77
N GLY A 410 12.29 6.98 -27.57
CA GLY A 410 13.17 8.08 -27.92
C GLY A 410 13.38 9.14 -26.83
N GLN A 411 12.52 9.20 -25.81
CA GLN A 411 12.71 10.11 -24.68
C GLN A 411 13.99 9.79 -23.91
N LYS A 412 14.61 10.83 -23.34
CA LYS A 412 15.76 10.66 -22.44
C LYS A 412 15.34 10.03 -21.10
N ASN A 413 16.07 9.00 -20.71
CA ASN A 413 15.99 8.42 -19.37
C ASN A 413 17.09 8.97 -18.46
N ILE A 414 18.23 9.34 -19.04
CA ILE A 414 19.42 9.82 -18.32
C ILE A 414 19.85 11.16 -18.91
N LEU A 415 20.12 12.14 -18.06
CA LEU A 415 20.61 13.48 -18.41
C LEU A 415 21.90 13.81 -17.65
N PHE A 416 22.12 13.25 -16.45
CA PHE A 416 23.19 13.66 -15.54
C PHE A 416 24.12 12.49 -15.23
N GLU A 417 25.37 12.82 -14.87
CA GLU A 417 26.44 11.89 -14.51
C GLU A 417 26.69 10.81 -15.58
N LEU A 418 26.77 11.24 -16.84
CA LEU A 418 26.88 10.33 -18.00
C LEU A 418 28.14 9.46 -17.96
N ASP A 419 29.22 9.94 -17.34
CA ASP A 419 30.50 9.24 -17.21
C ASP A 419 30.58 8.36 -15.95
N ASN A 420 29.51 8.25 -15.16
CA ASN A 420 29.55 7.47 -13.95
C ASN A 420 29.59 5.96 -14.27
N PRO A 421 30.66 5.23 -13.88
CA PRO A 421 30.80 3.82 -14.20
C PRO A 421 29.77 2.92 -13.49
N GLU A 422 29.14 3.40 -12.43
CA GLU A 422 28.20 2.59 -11.63
C GLU A 422 26.81 2.45 -12.25
N GLY A 423 26.47 3.32 -13.17
CA GLY A 423 25.19 3.24 -13.89
C GLY A 423 25.32 2.58 -15.27
N THR A 424 26.24 1.64 -15.47
CA THR A 424 26.51 1.03 -16.80
C THR A 424 25.30 0.34 -17.44
N GLU A 425 24.34 -0.09 -16.63
CA GLU A 425 23.11 -0.73 -17.08
C GLU A 425 21.98 0.26 -17.44
N ALA A 426 22.22 1.55 -17.28
CA ALA A 426 21.24 2.58 -17.59
C ALA A 426 20.92 2.62 -19.09
N VAL A 427 19.63 2.62 -19.41
CA VAL A 427 19.16 2.82 -20.78
C VAL A 427 19.03 4.33 -21.03
N MET A 428 19.90 4.88 -21.86
CA MET A 428 20.02 6.34 -22.07
C MET A 428 18.79 6.96 -22.71
N ASN A 429 18.24 6.29 -23.74
CA ASN A 429 17.02 6.70 -24.40
C ASN A 429 15.98 5.57 -24.27
N GLU A 430 14.72 5.92 -24.09
CA GLU A 430 13.65 4.92 -24.02
C GLU A 430 13.57 4.15 -25.34
N PRO A 431 13.71 2.82 -25.31
CA PRO A 431 13.55 1.97 -26.47
C PRO A 431 12.06 1.77 -26.81
N TYR A 432 11.79 1.09 -27.91
CA TYR A 432 10.46 0.51 -28.13
C TYR A 432 10.14 -0.49 -27.00
N PRO A 433 8.88 -0.53 -26.53
CA PRO A 433 8.50 -1.43 -25.44
C PRO A 433 8.80 -2.88 -25.79
N ALA A 434 9.54 -3.57 -24.93
CA ALA A 434 9.98 -4.95 -25.17
C ALA A 434 8.87 -5.96 -24.83
N ILE A 435 7.78 -5.97 -25.61
CA ILE A 435 6.60 -6.84 -25.40
C ILE A 435 6.86 -8.31 -25.66
N THR A 436 7.84 -8.63 -26.54
CA THR A 436 8.15 -9.99 -26.97
C THR A 436 9.20 -10.67 -26.08
N LEU A 437 9.90 -9.92 -25.22
CA LEU A 437 10.95 -10.49 -24.39
C LEU A 437 10.41 -11.42 -23.30
N GLY A 438 11.00 -12.60 -23.20
CA GLY A 438 10.76 -13.53 -22.10
C GLY A 438 11.43 -13.13 -20.79
N ASP A 439 12.33 -12.15 -20.80
CA ASP A 439 13.06 -11.66 -19.63
C ASP A 439 12.12 -11.03 -18.61
N THR A 440 12.22 -11.48 -17.35
CA THR A 440 11.35 -11.02 -16.26
C THR A 440 11.60 -9.57 -15.84
N GLU A 441 12.78 -9.02 -16.12
CA GLU A 441 13.15 -7.67 -15.68
C GLU A 441 12.95 -6.61 -16.76
N ARG A 442 13.05 -6.97 -18.05
CA ARG A 442 13.16 -6.03 -19.17
C ARG A 442 11.92 -5.92 -20.04
N GLY A 443 10.95 -6.79 -19.86
CA GLY A 443 9.73 -6.78 -20.67
C GLY A 443 8.71 -5.77 -20.18
N TYR A 444 7.83 -5.34 -21.08
CA TYR A 444 6.65 -4.54 -20.78
C TYR A 444 5.40 -5.31 -21.19
N ALA A 445 4.62 -5.81 -20.23
CA ALA A 445 3.50 -6.70 -20.54
C ALA A 445 2.46 -6.06 -21.44
N THR A 446 2.21 -4.75 -21.29
CA THR A 446 1.11 -4.03 -21.97
C THR A 446 1.56 -3.14 -23.10
N GLY A 447 2.86 -2.92 -23.28
CA GLY A 447 3.40 -1.90 -24.18
C GLY A 447 3.39 -0.47 -23.59
N TYR A 448 2.56 -0.19 -22.60
CA TYR A 448 2.54 1.08 -21.88
C TYR A 448 3.45 1.02 -20.65
N ALA A 449 4.62 1.66 -20.75
CA ALA A 449 5.66 1.65 -19.76
C ALA A 449 5.56 2.83 -18.79
N LEU A 450 5.79 2.57 -17.49
CA LEU A 450 5.72 3.57 -16.43
C LEU A 450 7.10 4.17 -16.13
N ARG A 451 7.17 5.51 -16.02
CA ARG A 451 8.39 6.26 -15.68
C ARG A 451 8.51 6.61 -14.19
N LYS A 452 7.44 6.54 -13.44
CA LYS A 452 7.43 6.98 -12.03
C LYS A 452 8.51 6.27 -11.23
N GLY A 453 9.28 7.03 -10.43
CA GLY A 453 10.47 6.50 -9.73
C GLY A 453 11.73 6.41 -10.59
N GLY A 454 11.69 6.79 -11.87
CA GLY A 454 12.87 6.92 -12.72
C GLY A 454 13.60 8.23 -12.44
N SER A 455 14.90 8.16 -12.18
CA SER A 455 15.76 9.33 -11.99
C SER A 455 16.50 9.68 -13.29
N PHE A 456 16.68 10.96 -13.59
CA PHE A 456 17.54 11.39 -14.70
C PHE A 456 19.05 11.24 -14.40
N ASN A 457 19.39 10.87 -13.16
CA ASN A 457 20.79 10.70 -12.76
C ASN A 457 21.22 9.22 -12.85
N ARG A 458 22.24 8.97 -13.68
CA ARG A 458 22.77 7.63 -13.96
C ARG A 458 23.27 6.88 -12.72
N LYS A 459 23.71 7.59 -11.68
CA LYS A 459 24.24 6.98 -10.44
C LYS A 459 23.28 6.02 -9.73
N HIS A 460 21.96 6.14 -9.97
CA HIS A 460 20.93 5.30 -9.36
C HIS A 460 20.61 3.99 -10.11
N TYR A 461 21.22 3.78 -11.28
CA TYR A 461 20.84 2.69 -12.18
C TYR A 461 21.65 1.41 -12.04
N ALA A 462 22.60 1.34 -11.10
CA ALA A 462 23.23 0.08 -10.75
C ALA A 462 22.17 -0.91 -10.21
N ASN A 463 22.27 -2.17 -10.60
CA ASN A 463 21.33 -3.20 -10.17
C ASN A 463 21.33 -3.35 -8.65
N GLY A 464 20.17 -3.13 -8.00
CA GLY A 464 20.05 -3.06 -6.53
C GLY A 464 20.76 -1.84 -5.89
N GLY A 465 21.23 -0.87 -6.67
CA GLY A 465 22.03 0.25 -6.21
C GLY A 465 21.32 1.61 -6.15
N GLY A 466 20.03 1.66 -6.45
CA GLY A 466 19.20 2.87 -6.34
C GLY A 466 19.05 3.31 -4.87
N TYR A 467 18.99 4.61 -4.65
CA TYR A 467 18.82 5.19 -3.30
C TYR A 467 18.00 6.48 -3.30
N THR A 468 17.09 6.63 -4.28
CA THR A 468 16.05 7.67 -4.24
C THR A 468 15.05 7.37 -3.14
N ALA A 469 14.43 8.40 -2.58
CA ALA A 469 13.54 8.30 -1.45
C ALA A 469 12.20 7.59 -1.79
N SER A 470 11.58 7.00 -0.79
CA SER A 470 10.26 6.34 -0.91
C SER A 470 9.22 7.12 -0.12
N ILE A 471 8.22 7.68 -0.77
CA ILE A 471 7.10 8.38 -0.14
C ILE A 471 6.17 7.37 0.54
N ALA A 472 5.91 7.58 1.84
CA ALA A 472 4.92 6.80 2.58
C ALA A 472 3.57 7.53 2.70
N PHE A 473 3.59 8.86 2.90
CA PHE A 473 2.40 9.70 3.01
C PHE A 473 2.64 11.06 2.34
N ARG A 474 1.68 11.52 1.55
CA ARG A 474 1.67 12.88 0.98
C ARG A 474 0.29 13.53 1.14
N SER A 475 0.26 14.83 1.32
CA SER A 475 -0.92 15.57 1.77
C SER A 475 -2.07 15.63 0.77
N VAL A 476 -1.83 15.47 -0.52
CA VAL A 476 -2.89 15.46 -1.54
C VAL A 476 -3.93 14.36 -1.27
N GLU A 477 -3.54 13.26 -0.62
CA GLU A 477 -4.49 12.22 -0.23
C GLU A 477 -5.57 12.76 0.71
N ALA A 478 -5.24 13.70 1.61
CA ALA A 478 -6.24 14.34 2.48
C ALA A 478 -7.29 15.10 1.66
N LEU A 479 -6.85 15.82 0.62
CA LEU A 479 -7.77 16.53 -0.26
C LEU A 479 -8.75 15.56 -0.92
N LEU A 480 -8.23 14.46 -1.46
CA LEU A 480 -9.03 13.41 -2.12
C LEU A 480 -9.97 12.70 -1.14
N ASN A 481 -9.50 12.38 0.08
CA ASN A 481 -10.31 11.75 1.11
C ASN A 481 -11.47 12.67 1.56
N TYR A 482 -11.22 13.98 1.68
CA TYR A 482 -12.27 14.94 2.00
C TYR A 482 -13.32 15.04 0.89
N ILE A 483 -12.90 15.17 -0.36
CA ILE A 483 -13.82 15.28 -1.51
C ILE A 483 -14.78 14.09 -1.53
N GLU A 484 -14.26 12.86 -1.39
CA GLU A 484 -15.10 11.65 -1.41
C GLU A 484 -16.00 11.56 -0.16
N ALA A 485 -15.45 11.73 1.04
CA ALA A 485 -16.19 11.60 2.28
C ALA A 485 -17.31 12.65 2.41
N SER A 486 -17.02 13.93 2.12
CA SER A 486 -18.00 15.02 2.18
C SER A 486 -19.10 14.84 1.14
N TYR A 487 -18.76 14.38 -0.08
CA TYR A 487 -19.76 14.08 -1.10
C TYR A 487 -20.70 12.94 -0.68
N LEU A 488 -20.15 11.86 -0.11
CA LEU A 488 -20.95 10.72 0.36
C LEU A 488 -21.89 11.09 1.53
N LEU A 489 -21.51 12.08 2.34
CA LEU A 489 -22.33 12.61 3.45
C LEU A 489 -23.42 13.55 2.97
N LYS A 490 -23.14 14.41 1.98
CA LYS A 490 -23.98 15.57 1.62
C LYS A 490 -24.70 15.39 0.28
N SER A 491 -24.30 14.45 -0.56
CA SER A 491 -24.75 14.28 -1.94
C SER A 491 -24.55 15.54 -2.79
N SER A 492 -23.59 16.36 -2.44
CA SER A 492 -23.22 17.59 -3.15
C SER A 492 -21.75 17.94 -2.92
N VAL A 493 -21.11 18.55 -3.90
CA VAL A 493 -19.72 19.06 -3.77
C VAL A 493 -19.80 20.41 -3.05
N ASP A 494 -19.30 20.48 -1.83
CA ASP A 494 -19.26 21.72 -1.04
C ASP A 494 -18.10 22.63 -1.46
N ALA A 495 -18.06 23.85 -0.88
CA ALA A 495 -17.03 24.84 -1.22
C ALA A 495 -15.60 24.36 -0.96
N THR A 496 -15.36 23.62 0.15
CA THR A 496 -14.03 23.05 0.46
C THR A 496 -13.65 21.96 -0.54
N ALA A 497 -14.58 21.06 -0.87
CA ALA A 497 -14.36 20.03 -1.87
C ALA A 497 -14.10 20.62 -3.26
N THR A 498 -14.81 21.71 -3.62
CA THR A 498 -14.60 22.47 -4.87
C THR A 498 -13.18 23.05 -4.91
N GLU A 499 -12.75 23.73 -3.85
CA GLU A 499 -11.40 24.28 -3.76
C GLU A 499 -10.34 23.20 -3.90
N TYR A 500 -10.44 22.09 -3.15
CA TYR A 500 -9.47 21.00 -3.19
C TYR A 500 -9.40 20.34 -4.56
N TRP A 501 -10.55 20.09 -5.17
CA TRP A 501 -10.61 19.48 -6.51
C TRP A 501 -9.99 20.38 -7.57
N SER A 502 -10.29 21.68 -7.54
CA SER A 502 -9.71 22.67 -8.44
C SER A 502 -8.19 22.75 -8.32
N LEU A 503 -7.62 22.74 -7.11
CA LEU A 503 -6.16 22.74 -6.89
C LEU A 503 -5.47 21.50 -7.48
N ILE A 504 -6.07 20.32 -7.34
CA ILE A 504 -5.54 19.08 -7.92
C ILE A 504 -5.55 19.16 -9.44
N ARG A 505 -6.65 19.64 -10.05
CA ARG A 505 -6.79 19.76 -11.51
C ARG A 505 -5.86 20.83 -12.09
N GLU A 506 -5.74 21.96 -11.42
CA GLU A 506 -4.81 23.03 -11.82
C GLU A 506 -3.37 22.47 -11.90
N ARG A 507 -2.92 21.77 -10.85
CA ARG A 507 -1.61 21.12 -10.86
C ARG A 507 -1.47 20.08 -11.97
N ALA A 508 -2.52 19.34 -12.28
CA ALA A 508 -2.54 18.34 -13.34
C ALA A 508 -2.56 18.95 -14.75
N GLY A 509 -2.66 20.27 -14.89
CA GLY A 509 -2.82 20.94 -16.19
C GLY A 509 -4.13 20.58 -16.89
N VAL A 510 -5.18 20.32 -16.12
CA VAL A 510 -6.54 20.00 -16.59
C VAL A 510 -7.46 21.17 -16.24
N ASP A 511 -8.40 21.50 -17.15
CA ASP A 511 -9.41 22.53 -16.88
C ASP A 511 -10.04 22.33 -15.49
N VAL A 512 -10.02 23.39 -14.67
CA VAL A 512 -10.49 23.34 -13.29
C VAL A 512 -12.01 23.19 -13.15
N ASP A 513 -12.77 23.48 -14.22
CA ASP A 513 -14.22 23.27 -14.25
C ASP A 513 -14.56 21.77 -14.36
N PHE A 514 -14.59 21.10 -13.21
CA PHE A 514 -15.01 19.70 -13.15
C PHE A 514 -16.50 19.51 -13.50
N ASN A 515 -17.36 20.54 -13.45
CA ASN A 515 -18.76 20.42 -13.85
C ASN A 515 -18.89 20.19 -15.37
N LYS A 516 -17.99 20.80 -16.15
CA LYS A 516 -17.88 20.49 -17.59
C LYS A 516 -17.60 18.99 -17.78
N THR A 517 -16.61 18.44 -17.09
CA THR A 517 -16.29 17.02 -17.13
C THR A 517 -17.49 16.15 -16.77
N ILE A 518 -18.14 16.44 -15.62
CA ILE A 518 -19.31 15.71 -15.13
C ILE A 518 -20.43 15.70 -16.18
N SER A 519 -20.73 16.85 -16.79
CA SER A 519 -21.80 16.96 -17.79
C SER A 519 -21.56 16.16 -19.07
N LEU A 520 -20.29 15.89 -19.38
CA LEU A 520 -19.86 15.14 -20.57
C LEU A 520 -19.54 13.67 -20.26
N THR A 521 -19.62 13.24 -19.00
CA THR A 521 -19.33 11.86 -18.62
C THR A 521 -20.48 10.93 -19.03
N ASP A 522 -20.17 9.99 -19.91
CA ASP A 522 -21.05 8.89 -20.29
C ASP A 522 -20.67 7.64 -19.50
N MET A 523 -21.47 7.31 -18.49
CA MET A 523 -21.18 6.17 -17.60
C MET A 523 -21.16 4.82 -18.33
N THR A 524 -21.82 4.69 -19.49
CA THR A 524 -21.76 3.48 -20.31
C THR A 524 -20.37 3.33 -20.93
N LYS A 525 -19.80 4.44 -21.42
CA LYS A 525 -18.44 4.47 -21.97
C LYS A 525 -17.36 4.25 -20.90
N GLU A 526 -17.53 4.87 -19.74
CA GLU A 526 -16.59 4.68 -18.64
C GLU A 526 -16.56 3.23 -18.14
N ALA A 527 -17.73 2.58 -18.09
CA ALA A 527 -17.86 1.19 -17.65
C ALA A 527 -17.21 0.16 -18.60
N GLU A 528 -16.90 0.54 -19.86
CA GLU A 528 -16.22 -0.35 -20.79
C GLU A 528 -14.81 -0.75 -20.29
N ASN A 529 -14.09 0.16 -19.60
CA ASN A 529 -12.68 -0.01 -19.30
C ASN A 529 -12.27 0.38 -17.87
N ASP A 530 -13.19 0.78 -17.00
CA ASP A 530 -12.91 1.20 -15.63
C ASP A 530 -13.72 0.39 -14.60
N TRP A 531 -13.05 -0.46 -13.83
CA TRP A 531 -13.73 -1.19 -12.74
C TRP A 531 -14.30 -0.26 -11.67
N GLY A 532 -13.70 0.93 -11.48
CA GLY A 532 -14.21 1.97 -10.57
C GLY A 532 -15.54 2.60 -10.99
N ALA A 533 -16.01 2.36 -12.21
CA ALA A 533 -17.33 2.75 -12.67
C ALA A 533 -18.48 1.90 -12.11
N PHE A 534 -18.14 0.85 -11.32
CA PHE A 534 -19.13 -0.08 -10.77
C PHE A 534 -19.20 0.00 -9.26
N THR A 535 -20.36 -0.34 -8.71
CA THR A 535 -20.59 -0.67 -7.31
C THR A 535 -21.60 -1.81 -7.21
N ALA A 536 -21.27 -2.88 -6.51
CA ALA A 536 -22.13 -4.05 -6.30
C ALA A 536 -22.67 -4.65 -7.64
N GLY A 537 -21.83 -4.70 -8.66
CA GLY A 537 -22.15 -5.26 -9.97
C GLY A 537 -22.93 -4.32 -10.91
N ALA A 538 -23.36 -3.16 -10.44
CA ALA A 538 -24.08 -2.18 -11.25
C ALA A 538 -23.19 -1.01 -11.64
N VAL A 539 -23.36 -0.48 -12.85
CA VAL A 539 -22.75 0.78 -13.27
C VAL A 539 -23.29 1.92 -12.39
N ILE A 540 -22.40 2.77 -11.90
CA ILE A 540 -22.76 3.93 -11.08
C ILE A 540 -23.59 4.88 -11.96
N SER A 541 -24.76 5.26 -11.48
CA SER A 541 -25.62 6.24 -12.14
C SER A 541 -25.26 7.70 -11.84
N ASP A 542 -24.32 7.92 -10.92
CA ASP A 542 -23.90 9.22 -10.42
C ASP A 542 -22.55 9.62 -11.03
N PRO A 543 -22.53 10.51 -12.06
CA PRO A 543 -21.31 10.93 -12.69
C PRO A 543 -20.42 11.80 -11.79
N ILE A 544 -20.95 12.43 -10.73
CA ILE A 544 -20.15 13.19 -9.76
C ILE A 544 -19.29 12.22 -8.96
N LEU A 545 -19.91 11.20 -8.36
CA LEU A 545 -19.18 10.18 -7.61
C LEU A 545 -18.12 9.48 -8.47
N TYR A 546 -18.48 9.16 -9.73
CA TYR A 546 -17.53 8.56 -10.66
C TYR A 546 -16.32 9.48 -10.91
N ASN A 547 -16.52 10.77 -11.17
CA ASN A 547 -15.42 11.70 -11.43
C ASN A 547 -14.56 11.96 -10.17
N ILE A 548 -15.12 11.87 -8.97
CA ILE A 548 -14.35 11.87 -7.71
C ILE A 548 -13.41 10.64 -7.67
N ARG A 549 -13.91 9.45 -8.03
CA ARG A 549 -13.09 8.23 -8.12
C ARG A 549 -12.04 8.33 -9.22
N ARG A 550 -12.37 8.92 -10.37
CA ARG A 550 -11.44 9.18 -11.48
C ARG A 550 -10.30 10.09 -11.02
N GLU A 551 -10.61 11.22 -10.37
CA GLU A 551 -9.57 12.15 -9.92
C GLU A 551 -8.61 11.46 -8.94
N ARG A 552 -9.14 10.68 -8.01
CA ARG A 552 -8.34 9.87 -7.09
C ARG A 552 -7.46 8.85 -7.82
N ARG A 553 -8.01 8.15 -8.82
CA ARG A 553 -7.30 7.18 -9.66
C ARG A 553 -6.14 7.83 -10.42
N SER A 554 -6.37 9.00 -11.03
CA SER A 554 -5.37 9.72 -11.81
C SER A 554 -4.27 10.32 -10.93
N GLU A 555 -4.63 10.88 -9.77
CA GLU A 555 -3.69 11.53 -8.86
C GLU A 555 -2.76 10.53 -8.15
N LEU A 556 -3.29 9.40 -7.71
CA LEU A 556 -2.55 8.37 -6.99
C LEU A 556 -1.96 7.29 -7.92
N LEU A 557 -1.60 7.68 -9.15
CA LEU A 557 -1.00 6.81 -10.16
C LEU A 557 0.14 5.98 -9.58
N ALA A 558 0.01 4.66 -9.60
CA ALA A 558 1.05 3.70 -9.19
C ALA A 558 1.53 3.87 -7.73
N GLU A 559 0.69 4.31 -6.82
CA GLU A 559 1.03 4.47 -5.39
C GLU A 559 0.38 3.39 -4.49
N GLY A 560 -0.13 2.29 -5.06
CA GLY A 560 -0.66 1.15 -4.32
C GLY A 560 -2.07 1.33 -3.74
N PHE A 561 -2.81 2.35 -4.17
CA PHE A 561 -4.15 2.62 -3.65
C PHE A 561 -5.28 1.89 -4.39
N ARG A 562 -5.06 1.53 -5.65
CA ARG A 562 -6.15 1.06 -6.51
C ARG A 562 -6.88 -0.17 -5.98
N TYR A 563 -6.14 -1.19 -5.52
CA TYR A 563 -6.78 -2.42 -5.02
C TYR A 563 -7.60 -2.19 -3.75
N MET A 564 -7.12 -1.33 -2.84
CA MET A 564 -7.86 -0.90 -1.66
C MET A 564 -9.17 -0.18 -2.05
N ASP A 565 -9.11 0.74 -3.00
CA ASP A 565 -10.26 1.51 -3.47
C ASP A 565 -11.30 0.61 -4.15
N LEU A 566 -10.90 -0.27 -5.06
CA LEU A 566 -11.80 -1.22 -5.74
C LEU A 566 -12.53 -2.12 -4.75
N ARG A 567 -11.85 -2.57 -3.68
CA ARG A 567 -12.49 -3.39 -2.64
C ARG A 567 -13.52 -2.62 -1.84
N ARG A 568 -13.18 -1.44 -1.29
CA ARG A 568 -14.11 -0.64 -0.48
C ARG A 568 -15.28 -0.08 -1.27
N TRP A 569 -15.12 0.11 -2.58
CA TRP A 569 -16.20 0.50 -3.49
C TRP A 569 -17.06 -0.68 -3.95
N ARG A 570 -16.69 -1.92 -3.64
CA ARG A 570 -17.31 -3.15 -4.13
C ARG A 570 -17.42 -3.13 -5.66
N SER A 571 -16.31 -2.83 -6.31
CA SER A 571 -16.22 -2.54 -7.76
C SER A 571 -15.83 -3.75 -8.60
N MET A 572 -15.89 -4.98 -8.08
CA MET A 572 -15.46 -6.17 -8.83
C MET A 572 -16.58 -7.19 -9.07
N ASP A 573 -17.79 -6.96 -8.54
CA ASP A 573 -18.93 -7.88 -8.69
C ASP A 573 -19.33 -8.11 -10.15
N GLN A 574 -19.15 -7.11 -11.05
CA GLN A 574 -19.45 -7.27 -12.49
C GLN A 574 -18.61 -8.37 -13.13
N LEU A 575 -17.38 -8.63 -12.62
CA LEU A 575 -16.50 -9.69 -13.13
C LEU A 575 -17.00 -11.11 -12.81
N ILE A 576 -18.01 -11.26 -11.93
CA ILE A 576 -18.58 -12.55 -11.58
C ILE A 576 -19.24 -13.20 -12.81
N ASN A 577 -19.99 -12.41 -13.56
CA ASN A 577 -20.77 -12.89 -14.69
C ASN A 577 -20.22 -12.45 -16.06
N GLN A 578 -19.32 -11.48 -16.08
CA GLN A 578 -18.75 -10.92 -17.30
C GLN A 578 -17.23 -10.86 -17.17
N PRO A 579 -16.49 -11.88 -17.64
CA PRO A 579 -15.04 -11.86 -17.63
C PRO A 579 -14.50 -10.62 -18.35
N PHE A 580 -13.53 -9.95 -17.74
CA PHE A 580 -12.92 -8.74 -18.28
C PHE A 580 -11.58 -9.07 -18.93
N HIS A 581 -11.41 -8.66 -20.19
CA HIS A 581 -10.20 -8.84 -20.96
C HIS A 581 -9.25 -7.65 -20.79
N MET A 582 -8.12 -7.86 -20.13
CA MET A 582 -7.12 -6.82 -19.92
C MET A 582 -6.38 -6.50 -21.20
N GLU A 583 -6.37 -5.22 -21.56
CA GLU A 583 -5.72 -4.73 -22.78
C GLU A 583 -4.55 -3.78 -22.47
N GLY A 584 -3.53 -3.83 -23.31
CA GLY A 584 -2.42 -2.90 -23.39
C GLY A 584 -2.58 -1.93 -24.58
N PHE A 585 -1.47 -1.54 -25.18
CA PHE A 585 -1.46 -0.60 -26.29
C PHE A 585 -2.04 -1.19 -27.59
N HIS A 586 -2.38 -0.33 -28.53
CA HIS A 586 -2.91 -0.69 -29.86
C HIS A 586 -1.74 -1.22 -30.70
N LEU A 587 -1.59 -2.54 -30.73
CA LEU A 587 -0.46 -3.18 -31.43
C LEU A 587 -0.72 -3.40 -32.92
N TRP A 588 -1.86 -4.04 -33.22
CA TRP A 588 -2.12 -4.55 -34.56
C TRP A 588 -2.68 -3.47 -35.49
N ASN A 589 -2.25 -3.47 -36.76
CA ASN A 589 -2.64 -2.51 -37.79
C ASN A 589 -2.27 -1.04 -37.47
N THR A 590 -1.24 -0.82 -36.65
CA THR A 590 -0.72 0.52 -36.29
C THR A 590 0.76 0.63 -36.65
N PRO A 591 1.33 1.86 -36.75
CA PRO A 591 2.77 2.04 -36.90
C PRO A 591 3.59 1.38 -35.78
N MET A 592 3.02 1.13 -34.62
CA MET A 592 3.71 0.47 -33.50
C MET A 592 3.99 -1.01 -33.77
N GLN A 593 3.22 -1.68 -34.64
CA GLN A 593 3.51 -3.05 -35.06
C GLN A 593 4.86 -3.13 -35.80
N ASP A 594 5.21 -2.10 -36.57
CA ASP A 594 6.45 -2.04 -37.35
C ASP A 594 7.71 -1.82 -36.48
N TRP A 595 7.54 -1.58 -35.18
CA TRP A 595 8.66 -1.51 -34.24
C TRP A 595 9.32 -2.86 -33.97
N TYR A 596 8.64 -3.95 -34.31
CA TYR A 596 9.06 -5.32 -34.00
C TYR A 596 9.34 -6.12 -35.28
N ASN A 597 10.31 -7.03 -35.23
CA ASN A 597 10.44 -8.03 -36.26
C ASN A 597 9.19 -8.91 -36.28
N GLN A 598 8.64 -9.17 -37.46
CA GLN A 598 7.43 -9.97 -37.58
C GLN A 598 7.62 -11.39 -37.05
N ASP A 599 8.83 -11.95 -37.16
CA ASP A 599 9.16 -13.27 -36.63
C ASP A 599 9.16 -13.33 -35.08
N ASP A 600 9.32 -12.18 -34.40
CA ASP A 600 9.26 -12.07 -32.94
C ASP A 600 7.81 -11.95 -32.42
N LEU A 601 6.87 -11.55 -33.30
CA LEU A 601 5.44 -11.46 -32.98
C LEU A 601 4.75 -12.81 -33.16
N VAL A 602 5.07 -13.78 -32.27
CA VAL A 602 4.51 -15.12 -32.34
C VAL A 602 3.15 -15.17 -31.63
N TYR A 603 2.09 -15.55 -32.33
CA TYR A 603 0.70 -15.60 -31.83
C TYR A 603 -0.03 -16.90 -32.26
N ASN A 604 0.64 -18.02 -32.25
CA ASN A 604 0.11 -19.33 -32.62
C ASN A 604 -0.69 -20.04 -31.50
N GLU A 605 -1.00 -19.33 -30.39
CA GLU A 605 -1.65 -19.86 -29.18
C GLU A 605 -0.92 -21.00 -28.47
N GLY A 606 0.30 -21.29 -28.86
CA GLY A 606 1.22 -22.20 -28.17
C GLY A 606 1.94 -21.51 -27.01
N THR A 607 2.57 -22.29 -26.15
CA THR A 607 3.33 -21.79 -24.98
C THR A 607 4.53 -20.90 -25.36
N ASN A 608 4.94 -20.92 -26.63
CA ASN A 608 5.97 -20.08 -27.21
C ASN A 608 5.43 -18.73 -27.73
N SER A 609 4.12 -18.49 -27.67
CA SER A 609 3.54 -17.22 -28.11
C SER A 609 4.05 -16.05 -27.29
N THR A 610 4.50 -15.00 -27.95
CA THR A 610 5.03 -13.78 -27.33
C THR A 610 3.95 -12.71 -27.17
N VAL A 611 2.95 -12.68 -28.05
CA VAL A 611 1.85 -11.72 -28.06
C VAL A 611 0.51 -12.42 -28.26
N SER A 612 -0.59 -11.72 -28.00
CA SER A 612 -1.95 -12.19 -28.33
C SER A 612 -2.25 -12.07 -29.82
N ALA A 613 -3.08 -12.95 -30.34
CA ALA A 613 -3.47 -12.97 -31.77
C ALA A 613 -4.33 -11.74 -32.14
N PRO A 614 -4.15 -11.18 -33.35
CA PRO A 614 -4.92 -10.02 -33.84
C PRO A 614 -6.43 -10.30 -33.97
N GLU A 615 -6.83 -11.56 -34.18
CA GLU A 615 -8.23 -11.98 -34.24
C GLU A 615 -8.98 -11.81 -32.91
N LYS A 616 -8.24 -11.74 -31.78
CA LYS A 616 -8.84 -11.52 -30.47
C LYS A 616 -9.08 -10.04 -30.18
N SER A 617 -8.13 -9.20 -30.55
CA SER A 617 -8.18 -7.75 -30.37
C SER A 617 -7.06 -7.08 -31.14
N GLU A 618 -7.31 -5.88 -31.64
CA GLU A 618 -6.25 -4.99 -32.17
C GLU A 618 -5.32 -4.50 -31.06
N TYR A 619 -5.76 -4.59 -29.79
CA TYR A 619 -4.98 -4.26 -28.60
C TYR A 619 -4.24 -5.50 -28.06
N LEU A 620 -3.04 -5.28 -27.56
CA LEU A 620 -2.27 -6.32 -26.91
C LEU A 620 -3.02 -6.84 -25.67
N ARG A 621 -3.24 -8.17 -25.58
CA ARG A 621 -3.85 -8.84 -24.44
C ARG A 621 -2.83 -9.74 -23.72
N PRO A 622 -2.11 -9.24 -22.72
CA PRO A 622 -1.00 -9.97 -22.12
C PRO A 622 -1.36 -11.33 -21.50
N PHE A 623 -2.61 -11.50 -21.07
CA PHE A 623 -3.11 -12.74 -20.47
C PHE A 623 -3.60 -13.77 -21.48
N GLU A 624 -3.68 -13.42 -22.80
CA GLU A 624 -4.31 -14.24 -23.80
C GLU A 624 -3.35 -14.70 -24.90
N ARG A 625 -2.08 -14.94 -24.56
CA ARG A 625 -1.05 -15.40 -25.51
C ARG A 625 -1.20 -16.89 -25.85
N TYR A 626 -1.59 -17.72 -24.88
CA TYR A 626 -1.83 -19.16 -25.07
C TYR A 626 -2.90 -19.70 -24.10
N SER A 627 -3.61 -20.76 -24.48
CA SER A 627 -4.83 -21.25 -23.83
C SER A 627 -4.67 -21.71 -22.38
N GLY A 628 -3.47 -22.09 -21.95
CA GLY A 628 -3.17 -22.50 -20.57
C GLY A 628 -2.82 -21.37 -19.62
N GLN A 629 -2.74 -20.13 -20.12
CA GLN A 629 -2.34 -18.97 -19.32
C GLN A 629 -3.43 -18.55 -18.34
N ALA A 630 -3.05 -18.15 -17.13
CA ALA A 630 -3.98 -17.58 -16.18
C ALA A 630 -4.57 -16.27 -16.74
N GLY A 631 -5.89 -16.14 -16.74
CA GLY A 631 -6.61 -15.00 -17.32
C GLY A 631 -6.89 -15.11 -18.82
N TYR A 632 -6.57 -16.24 -19.49
CA TYR A 632 -6.80 -16.44 -20.92
C TYR A 632 -8.27 -16.22 -21.34
N ASN A 633 -9.21 -16.62 -20.51
CA ASN A 633 -10.65 -16.41 -20.75
C ASN A 633 -11.17 -15.12 -20.08
N GLY A 634 -10.31 -14.17 -19.83
CA GLY A 634 -10.62 -12.94 -19.09
C GLY A 634 -10.47 -13.09 -17.57
N CYS A 635 -10.42 -11.94 -16.88
CA CYS A 635 -10.42 -11.86 -15.44
C CYS A 635 -11.83 -12.08 -14.89
N THR A 636 -11.97 -13.01 -13.92
CA THR A 636 -13.21 -13.31 -13.22
C THR A 636 -13.10 -12.96 -11.75
N TRP A 637 -14.22 -12.93 -11.03
CA TRP A 637 -14.27 -12.66 -9.60
C TRP A 637 -15.18 -13.63 -8.87
N ARG A 638 -14.92 -13.84 -7.58
CA ARG A 638 -15.85 -14.46 -6.65
C ARG A 638 -16.05 -13.54 -5.45
N MET A 639 -17.23 -13.51 -4.86
CA MET A 639 -17.51 -12.65 -3.69
C MET A 639 -16.51 -12.91 -2.56
N ALA A 640 -16.14 -14.15 -2.31
CA ALA A 640 -15.13 -14.51 -1.32
C ALA A 640 -13.82 -13.72 -1.44
N HIS A 641 -13.42 -13.36 -2.65
CA HIS A 641 -12.12 -12.76 -2.95
C HIS A 641 -11.96 -11.30 -2.46
N TYR A 642 -13.03 -10.70 -1.92
CA TYR A 642 -12.91 -9.42 -1.21
C TYR A 642 -12.12 -9.53 0.09
N LEU A 643 -12.07 -10.71 0.70
CA LEU A 643 -11.27 -11.02 1.89
C LEU A 643 -10.42 -12.28 1.64
N GLU A 644 -9.26 -12.35 2.30
CA GLU A 644 -8.38 -13.52 2.18
C GLU A 644 -8.91 -14.71 2.99
N PRO A 645 -8.68 -15.95 2.52
CA PRO A 645 -8.95 -17.13 3.35
C PRO A 645 -7.94 -17.20 4.51
N ILE A 646 -8.45 -17.59 5.69
CA ILE A 646 -7.60 -17.94 6.82
C ILE A 646 -7.10 -19.38 6.60
N MET A 647 -5.80 -19.61 6.80
CA MET A 647 -5.21 -20.95 6.64
C MET A 647 -5.73 -21.96 7.66
N ILE A 648 -5.89 -23.22 7.24
CA ILE A 648 -6.48 -24.27 8.05
C ILE A 648 -5.71 -24.53 9.35
N LYS A 649 -4.40 -24.39 9.33
CA LYS A 649 -3.56 -24.51 10.54
C LYS A 649 -4.05 -23.63 11.70
N GLN A 650 -4.56 -22.42 11.45
CA GLN A 650 -5.04 -21.53 12.51
C GLN A 650 -6.29 -22.10 13.21
N PHE A 651 -7.19 -22.71 12.44
CA PHE A 651 -8.38 -23.37 13.01
C PHE A 651 -7.98 -24.57 13.88
N LEU A 652 -7.02 -25.35 13.43
CA LEU A 652 -6.51 -26.49 14.22
C LEU A 652 -5.82 -26.03 15.50
N LEU A 653 -5.05 -24.94 15.46
CA LEU A 653 -4.38 -24.40 16.66
C LEU A 653 -5.36 -23.85 17.68
N THR A 654 -6.52 -23.37 17.28
CA THR A 654 -7.55 -22.82 18.16
C THR A 654 -8.69 -23.80 18.46
N SER A 655 -8.61 -25.02 17.91
CA SER A 655 -9.55 -26.12 18.21
C SER A 655 -9.13 -26.86 19.49
N PRO A 656 -10.08 -27.25 20.37
CA PRO A 656 -9.76 -27.94 21.64
C PRO A 656 -8.93 -29.21 21.48
N ASN A 657 -9.11 -29.93 20.38
CA ASN A 657 -8.43 -31.18 20.11
C ASN A 657 -7.30 -31.09 19.09
N GLY A 658 -7.10 -29.92 18.48
CA GLY A 658 -6.05 -29.69 17.47
C GLY A 658 -6.22 -30.44 16.14
N ASN A 659 -7.36 -31.09 15.90
CA ASN A 659 -7.59 -31.97 14.75
C ASN A 659 -8.91 -31.75 14.00
N ASP A 660 -9.80 -30.93 14.53
CA ASP A 660 -11.08 -30.60 13.90
C ASP A 660 -11.22 -29.08 13.73
N PRO A 661 -11.10 -28.55 12.51
CA PRO A 661 -11.19 -27.11 12.27
C PRO A 661 -12.60 -26.53 12.55
N THR A 662 -13.64 -27.37 12.57
CA THR A 662 -15.02 -26.93 12.83
C THR A 662 -15.27 -26.57 14.30
N GLN A 663 -14.41 -27.03 15.23
CA GLN A 663 -14.48 -26.74 16.65
C GLN A 663 -13.61 -25.56 17.07
N SER A 664 -13.04 -24.85 16.12
CA SER A 664 -12.20 -23.69 16.36
C SER A 664 -12.95 -22.53 17.03
N THR A 665 -12.26 -21.74 17.83
CA THR A 665 -12.78 -20.46 18.36
C THR A 665 -12.83 -19.35 17.33
N ILE A 666 -12.24 -19.54 16.14
CA ILE A 666 -12.32 -18.58 15.02
C ILE A 666 -13.21 -19.14 13.91
N TYR A 667 -13.78 -18.25 13.10
CA TYR A 667 -14.56 -18.59 11.92
C TYR A 667 -13.87 -18.14 10.64
N GLN A 668 -14.15 -18.80 9.52
CA GLN A 668 -13.61 -18.47 8.21
C GLN A 668 -14.28 -17.23 7.62
N ASN A 669 -13.58 -16.55 6.70
CA ASN A 669 -14.18 -15.46 5.92
C ASN A 669 -15.31 -15.94 5.01
N PRO A 670 -16.26 -15.05 4.65
CA PRO A 670 -17.43 -15.42 3.87
C PRO A 670 -17.08 -16.22 2.62
N PHE A 671 -17.82 -17.32 2.39
CA PHE A 671 -17.74 -18.19 1.22
C PHE A 671 -16.44 -19.01 1.06
N TRP A 672 -15.48 -18.88 1.97
CA TRP A 672 -14.29 -19.72 2.01
C TRP A 672 -14.58 -21.01 2.80
N PRO A 673 -14.20 -22.20 2.26
CA PRO A 673 -14.37 -23.47 2.98
C PRO A 673 -13.32 -23.64 4.10
N LEU A 674 -13.61 -24.56 5.04
CA LEU A 674 -12.71 -25.01 6.09
C LEU A 674 -11.88 -26.24 5.63
N GLU A 675 -11.44 -26.25 4.39
CA GLU A 675 -10.66 -27.34 3.80
C GLU A 675 -9.51 -26.78 2.96
N ALA A 676 -8.28 -27.25 3.23
CA ALA A 676 -7.09 -26.80 2.49
C ALA A 676 -7.11 -27.29 1.03
N GLY A 677 -6.61 -26.45 0.12
CA GLY A 677 -6.51 -26.78 -1.29
C GLY A 677 -7.85 -26.67 -2.05
N VAL A 678 -8.92 -26.20 -1.40
CA VAL A 678 -10.24 -26.04 -2.01
C VAL A 678 -10.46 -24.55 -2.34
N PRO A 679 -11.04 -24.23 -3.53
CA PRO A 679 -11.38 -22.85 -3.89
C PRO A 679 -12.62 -22.36 -3.13
N ALA A 680 -12.88 -21.05 -3.21
CA ALA A 680 -14.07 -20.43 -2.65
C ALA A 680 -15.37 -21.01 -3.23
N ASN A 681 -16.42 -21.07 -2.43
CA ASN A 681 -17.73 -21.58 -2.84
C ASN A 681 -18.51 -20.59 -3.74
N ASN A 682 -18.24 -19.28 -3.65
CA ASN A 682 -18.95 -18.23 -4.41
C ASN A 682 -18.02 -17.04 -4.74
#